data_64be1f08e4467f30541e16bcbd353752
#
_entry.id   64be1f08e4467f30541e16bcbd353752
#
_cell.length_a   1.000
_cell.length_b   1.000
_cell.length_c   1.000
_cell.angle_alpha   90.00
_cell.angle_beta   90.00
_cell.angle_gamma   90.00
#
_symmetry.space_group_name_H-M   'P 1'
#
loop_
_entity.id
_entity.type
_entity.pdbx_description
1 polymer ?
#
loop_
_entity_poly.entity_id
_entity_poly.type
_entity_poly.pdbx_seq_one_letter_code
_entity_poly.pdbx_strand_id
1 'polypeptide(L)'
;MRFRYGKQDWKTLERGEESCYLMTNGLGGFSSLTLTGSCSRIDHAVLMACMRSPNNRYNMIHRLEEILCIEEERIHISSQNYKEEENQEEGYRYQTDFVYEDVPQWTYLAKGVAITRTIVLGQGENTIGISYQITNRSGKKVSLEVLPHLMFAAKGTLPSRDQSYVMDGNMISSNGQKLYIWTDGELCEMALQVCEGIYYSADACDGRMELGRTMINHRIIKNVEDGSCVTFSIVYGTIPKLPQIEEMLKSIKEYHRALICQSGFDEEPAATLSVSANQFISYRSSTAGQTILAGFPFFEDWGRDTMIAIHGCCLATRQYKTAESILKTFMSYCKKGLMPNLFPEGKEEPGYNTVDASLLFILAVYEYYKRTKDTVFVKSAYHTMAEIIQWYKDGTDYGIHMDEDGLLMAGRELDQVTWMDVRVGEILPTPRHGKPVEINAYWYNALCIMEELKRFFPETNMDYGSLAQRVKKSFEKFWNEKEGCLKDVLSGTKADNQIRCNQIWAVSLPFSVLSPDKEKQVTEVVYRELYTPLGLRTLAMSDKEFHPYYGGALLERDLAYHQGTVWVFPMGAYYLAYLKVNGYSEEAKECVRRQLDSLESVLREGCIGQLPEIYDGENPVSSKGCFAQAWSVGEVLRVYDALRE
;
A
#
# COMPACT_ATOMS: atom_id res chain seq x y z
N MET A 1 -5.76 14.87 9.12
CA MET A 1 -4.63 15.39 9.98
C MET A 1 -3.72 16.28 9.17
N ARG A 2 -3.10 17.27 9.83
CA ARG A 2 -2.04 18.09 9.29
C ARG A 2 -0.72 17.71 9.95
N PHE A 3 0.17 17.11 9.20
CA PHE A 3 1.48 16.68 9.68
C PHE A 3 2.49 17.81 9.52
N ARG A 4 3.20 18.14 10.59
CA ARG A 4 4.23 19.16 10.58
C ARG A 4 5.50 18.61 11.24
N TYR A 5 6.63 18.84 10.58
CA TYR A 5 7.96 18.43 11.00
C TYR A 5 8.88 19.64 10.99
N GLY A 6 9.85 19.67 11.90
CA GLY A 6 10.84 20.73 12.04
C GLY A 6 12.26 20.20 12.02
N LYS A 7 13.25 21.05 12.25
CA LYS A 7 14.68 20.67 12.22
C LYS A 7 15.06 19.50 13.14
N GLN A 8 14.28 19.23 14.17
CA GLN A 8 14.52 18.12 15.09
C GLN A 8 14.25 16.76 14.44
N ASP A 9 13.39 16.73 13.42
CA ASP A 9 12.98 15.51 12.72
C ASP A 9 13.98 15.09 11.63
N TRP A 10 14.86 16.02 11.18
CA TRP A 10 15.95 15.74 10.22
C TRP A 10 17.29 16.35 10.64
N LYS A 11 17.80 15.96 11.78
CA LYS A 11 19.12 16.40 12.26
C LYS A 11 20.25 16.04 11.28
N THR A 12 20.09 14.95 10.55
CA THR A 12 20.95 14.49 9.47
C THR A 12 20.09 14.18 8.24
N LEU A 13 20.69 14.02 7.08
CA LEU A 13 19.99 13.66 5.85
C LEU A 13 19.34 12.27 6.00
N GLU A 14 20.08 11.28 6.55
CA GLU A 14 19.60 9.92 6.77
C GLU A 14 18.34 9.91 7.64
N ARG A 15 18.33 10.71 8.72
CA ARG A 15 17.14 10.82 9.57
C ARG A 15 15.93 11.40 8.81
N GLY A 16 16.17 12.38 7.93
CA GLY A 16 15.13 12.94 7.06
C GLY A 16 14.64 11.97 5.97
N GLU A 17 15.45 10.98 5.63
CA GLU A 17 15.13 9.94 4.64
C GLU A 17 14.30 8.77 5.21
N GLU A 18 14.12 8.68 6.51
CA GLU A 18 13.31 7.63 7.15
C GLU A 18 11.80 7.80 6.89
N SER A 19 11.35 8.99 6.53
CA SER A 19 9.93 9.25 6.22
C SER A 19 9.76 9.90 4.86
N CYS A 20 8.63 9.58 4.20
CA CYS A 20 8.26 10.11 2.89
C CYS A 20 6.77 10.46 2.84
N TYR A 21 6.35 11.23 1.84
CA TYR A 21 4.94 11.38 1.50
C TYR A 21 4.56 10.48 0.33
N LEU A 22 3.25 10.26 0.14
CA LEU A 22 2.68 9.62 -1.04
C LEU A 22 1.49 10.44 -1.54
N MET A 23 1.49 10.77 -2.83
CA MET A 23 0.31 11.23 -3.58
C MET A 23 0.11 10.30 -4.76
N THR A 24 -1.14 9.93 -5.07
CA THR A 24 -1.50 9.10 -6.23
C THR A 24 -2.52 9.80 -7.10
N ASN A 25 -2.56 9.45 -8.39
CA ASN A 25 -3.43 10.11 -9.37
C ASN A 25 -4.67 9.29 -9.78
N GLY A 26 -4.92 8.14 -9.15
CA GLY A 26 -6.02 7.25 -9.52
C GLY A 26 -5.84 6.48 -10.84
N LEU A 27 -4.66 6.60 -11.47
CA LEU A 27 -4.28 5.85 -12.68
C LEU A 27 -3.14 4.85 -12.41
N GLY A 28 -2.62 4.80 -11.17
CA GLY A 28 -1.42 4.05 -10.79
C GLY A 28 -0.14 4.90 -10.78
N GLY A 29 -0.18 6.13 -11.29
CA GLY A 29 0.91 7.09 -11.15
C GLY A 29 0.95 7.70 -9.74
N PHE A 30 2.14 8.15 -9.32
CA PHE A 30 2.33 8.71 -7.98
C PHE A 30 3.48 9.73 -7.91
N SER A 31 3.53 10.45 -6.80
CA SER A 31 4.66 11.28 -6.37
C SER A 31 5.02 10.91 -4.93
N SER A 32 6.31 10.73 -4.67
CA SER A 32 6.83 10.40 -3.34
C SER A 32 8.28 10.85 -3.22
N LEU A 33 8.58 11.67 -2.22
CA LEU A 33 9.93 12.07 -1.80
C LEU A 33 10.00 12.05 -0.28
N THR A 34 11.22 12.09 0.25
CA THR A 34 11.46 12.11 1.69
C THR A 34 11.12 13.45 2.34
N LEU A 35 11.17 13.54 3.67
CA LEU A 35 10.99 14.81 4.42
C LEU A 35 11.95 15.91 3.96
N THR A 36 13.14 15.55 3.51
CA THR A 36 14.15 16.48 2.99
C THR A 36 14.04 16.71 1.49
N GLY A 37 13.05 16.06 0.83
CA GLY A 37 12.86 16.15 -0.61
C GLY A 37 13.88 15.35 -1.43
N SER A 38 14.69 14.51 -0.78
CA SER A 38 15.63 13.58 -1.41
C SER A 38 14.94 12.27 -1.86
N CYS A 39 15.65 11.46 -2.62
CA CYS A 39 15.26 10.10 -2.98
C CYS A 39 16.12 9.08 -2.22
N SER A 40 15.51 8.31 -1.30
CA SER A 40 16.15 7.18 -0.61
C SER A 40 15.86 5.83 -1.25
N ARG A 41 15.03 5.82 -2.34
CA ARG A 41 14.69 4.64 -3.16
C ARG A 41 14.70 4.98 -4.64
N ILE A 42 15.01 4.02 -5.48
CA ILE A 42 14.91 4.15 -6.95
C ILE A 42 13.47 4.46 -7.40
N ASP A 43 12.48 3.99 -6.65
CA ASP A 43 11.06 4.19 -6.93
C ASP A 43 10.50 5.50 -6.36
N HIS A 44 11.29 6.32 -5.65
CA HIS A 44 10.90 7.69 -5.38
C HIS A 44 10.87 8.51 -6.67
N ALA A 45 9.92 9.41 -6.78
CA ALA A 45 9.81 10.31 -7.93
C ALA A 45 9.02 11.57 -7.60
N VAL A 46 9.39 12.68 -8.22
CA VAL A 46 8.51 13.84 -8.37
C VAL A 46 7.31 13.48 -9.23
N LEU A 47 7.55 12.75 -10.33
CA LEU A 47 6.49 12.21 -11.19
C LEU A 47 6.82 10.77 -11.64
N MET A 48 6.16 9.81 -11.02
CA MET A 48 6.01 8.46 -11.54
C MET A 48 4.72 8.42 -12.36
N ALA A 49 4.82 8.48 -13.69
CA ALA A 49 3.66 8.48 -14.58
C ALA A 49 3.20 7.05 -14.90
N CYS A 50 1.90 6.82 -14.96
CA CYS A 50 1.35 5.55 -15.41
C CYS A 50 0.86 5.67 -16.86
N MET A 51 1.58 5.06 -17.80
CA MET A 51 1.31 5.19 -19.23
C MET A 51 0.18 4.27 -19.70
N ARG A 52 -0.02 3.15 -19.01
CA ARG A 52 -1.16 2.26 -19.17
C ARG A 52 -1.64 1.80 -17.79
N SER A 53 -2.76 2.34 -17.37
CA SER A 53 -3.31 2.13 -16.02
C SER A 53 -3.71 0.68 -15.76
N PRO A 54 -3.36 0.13 -14.56
CA PRO A 54 -2.74 0.80 -13.41
C PRO A 54 -1.23 0.55 -13.27
N ASN A 55 -0.62 -0.33 -14.03
CA ASN A 55 0.67 -0.94 -13.68
C ASN A 55 1.84 -0.49 -14.57
N ASN A 56 1.60 0.00 -15.79
CA ASN A 56 2.69 0.42 -16.70
C ASN A 56 3.25 1.79 -16.30
N ARG A 57 4.14 1.78 -15.30
CA ARG A 57 4.69 2.97 -14.64
C ARG A 57 6.09 3.31 -15.14
N TYR A 58 6.32 4.62 -15.38
CA TYR A 58 7.62 5.18 -15.78
C TYR A 58 8.00 6.30 -14.82
N ASN A 59 9.22 6.25 -14.29
CA ASN A 59 9.81 7.38 -13.59
C ASN A 59 10.19 8.44 -14.64
N MET A 60 9.42 9.51 -14.72
CA MET A 60 9.63 10.59 -15.67
C MET A 60 10.56 11.65 -15.09
N ILE A 61 10.27 12.10 -13.85
CA ILE A 61 11.08 13.06 -13.10
C ILE A 61 11.38 12.43 -11.75
N HIS A 62 12.64 12.09 -11.53
CA HIS A 62 13.07 11.45 -10.30
C HIS A 62 13.12 12.41 -9.13
N ARG A 63 13.86 13.50 -9.29
CA ARG A 63 14.04 14.56 -8.28
C ARG A 63 14.24 15.92 -8.93
N LEU A 64 14.26 16.96 -8.10
CA LEU A 64 14.64 18.32 -8.49
C LEU A 64 15.95 18.68 -7.78
N GLU A 65 16.94 19.16 -8.54
CA GLU A 65 18.09 19.88 -8.01
C GLU A 65 17.75 21.37 -8.02
N GLU A 66 17.88 22.02 -6.87
CA GLU A 66 17.43 23.40 -6.67
C GLU A 66 18.58 24.23 -6.09
N ILE A 67 18.96 25.28 -6.81
CA ILE A 67 20.13 26.10 -6.48
C ILE A 67 19.71 27.56 -6.35
N LEU A 68 19.88 28.13 -5.17
CA LEU A 68 19.77 29.55 -4.93
C LEU A 68 21.11 30.21 -5.28
N CYS A 69 21.09 31.12 -6.26
CA CYS A 69 22.25 31.88 -6.69
C CYS A 69 22.16 33.32 -6.15
N ILE A 70 23.21 33.75 -5.43
CA ILE A 70 23.37 35.09 -4.89
C ILE A 70 24.74 35.61 -5.32
N GLU A 71 24.78 36.51 -6.32
CA GLU A 71 26.04 36.91 -6.98
C GLU A 71 26.80 35.70 -7.53
N GLU A 72 28.00 35.40 -7.02
CA GLU A 72 28.83 34.27 -7.42
C GLU A 72 28.58 33.01 -6.53
N GLU A 73 27.85 33.16 -5.43
CA GLU A 73 27.58 32.06 -4.48
C GLU A 73 26.41 31.22 -4.99
N ARG A 74 26.62 29.88 -5.04
CA ARG A 74 25.60 28.90 -5.41
C ARG A 74 25.30 28.03 -4.19
N ILE A 75 24.06 28.03 -3.72
CA ILE A 75 23.61 27.33 -2.51
C ILE A 75 22.58 26.27 -2.92
N HIS A 76 22.93 25.00 -2.78
CA HIS A 76 21.94 23.94 -2.94
C HIS A 76 20.91 24.02 -1.81
N ILE A 77 19.64 24.17 -2.17
CA ILE A 77 18.52 24.05 -1.24
C ILE A 77 17.84 22.67 -1.36
N SER A 78 18.13 21.91 -2.42
CA SER A 78 17.82 20.50 -2.55
C SER A 78 18.75 19.63 -1.69
N SER A 79 18.29 18.43 -1.34
CA SER A 79 19.06 17.45 -0.58
C SER A 79 19.13 16.15 -1.36
N GLN A 80 20.31 15.53 -1.41
CA GLN A 80 20.46 14.18 -1.97
C GLN A 80 21.76 13.56 -1.46
N ASN A 81 21.68 12.26 -1.16
CA ASN A 81 22.81 11.42 -0.84
C ASN A 81 23.47 10.92 -2.13
N TYR A 82 24.80 10.96 -2.18
CA TYR A 82 25.60 10.40 -3.27
C TYR A 82 26.67 9.46 -2.70
N LYS A 83 27.13 8.53 -3.53
CA LYS A 83 28.21 7.62 -3.14
C LYS A 83 29.52 8.36 -2.82
N GLU A 84 29.79 9.45 -3.57
CA GLU A 84 30.96 10.29 -3.39
C GLU A 84 30.58 11.49 -2.53
N GLU A 85 31.28 11.68 -1.41
CA GLU A 85 31.01 12.76 -0.44
C GLU A 85 31.09 14.16 -1.07
N GLU A 86 31.92 14.34 -2.09
CA GLU A 86 32.10 15.63 -2.79
C GLU A 86 30.82 16.10 -3.52
N ASN A 87 29.92 15.18 -3.85
CA ASN A 87 28.69 15.47 -4.58
C ASN A 87 27.45 15.62 -3.67
N GLN A 88 27.59 15.53 -2.34
CA GLN A 88 26.49 15.61 -1.40
C GLN A 88 25.75 16.96 -1.49
N GLU A 89 24.41 16.89 -1.57
CA GLU A 89 23.55 18.08 -1.48
C GLU A 89 22.94 18.16 -0.09
N GLU A 90 23.26 19.22 0.64
CA GLU A 90 22.92 19.36 2.05
C GLU A 90 21.84 20.46 2.30
N GLY A 91 20.92 20.64 1.36
CA GLY A 91 19.82 21.62 1.46
C GLY A 91 18.97 21.49 2.73
N TYR A 92 18.90 20.30 3.33
CA TYR A 92 18.24 20.07 4.62
C TYR A 92 18.76 20.98 5.74
N ARG A 93 20.00 21.49 5.64
CA ARG A 93 20.57 22.47 6.59
C ARG A 93 19.86 23.81 6.54
N TYR A 94 19.31 24.21 5.38
CA TYR A 94 18.54 25.42 5.18
C TYR A 94 17.04 25.22 5.35
N GLN A 95 16.56 23.98 5.32
CA GLN A 95 15.15 23.62 5.52
C GLN A 95 14.72 23.93 6.96
N THR A 96 13.62 24.66 7.11
CA THR A 96 13.07 25.06 8.41
C THR A 96 11.81 24.33 8.78
N ASP A 97 11.04 23.88 7.79
CA ASP A 97 9.71 23.32 7.98
C ASP A 97 9.36 22.35 6.85
N PHE A 98 8.61 21.30 7.19
CA PHE A 98 7.91 20.45 6.26
C PHE A 98 6.47 20.26 6.75
N VAL A 99 5.51 20.48 5.86
CA VAL A 99 4.08 20.28 6.15
C VAL A 99 3.47 19.37 5.09
N TYR A 100 2.70 18.39 5.53
CA TYR A 100 1.88 17.55 4.66
C TYR A 100 0.44 17.52 5.19
N GLU A 101 -0.48 17.96 4.37
CA GLU A 101 -1.93 17.90 4.64
C GLU A 101 -2.65 17.35 3.41
N ASP A 102 -2.93 18.20 2.42
CA ASP A 102 -3.41 17.76 1.09
C ASP A 102 -2.25 17.54 0.12
N VAL A 103 -1.19 18.34 0.27
CA VAL A 103 0.02 18.33 -0.56
C VAL A 103 1.25 18.61 0.30
N PRO A 104 2.45 18.11 -0.11
CA PRO A 104 3.69 18.38 0.61
C PRO A 104 4.20 19.80 0.36
N GLN A 105 4.73 20.40 1.41
CA GLN A 105 5.28 21.76 1.44
C GLN A 105 6.60 21.78 2.21
N TRP A 106 7.65 22.32 1.61
CA TRP A 106 8.97 22.55 2.24
C TRP A 106 9.26 24.03 2.31
N THR A 107 9.79 24.49 3.44
CA THR A 107 10.23 25.87 3.62
C THR A 107 11.72 25.93 3.92
N TYR A 108 12.44 26.75 3.20
CA TYR A 108 13.89 26.95 3.31
C TYR A 108 14.19 28.42 3.65
N LEU A 109 15.26 28.63 4.42
CA LEU A 109 15.77 29.95 4.76
C LEU A 109 17.30 29.97 4.57
N ALA A 110 17.77 30.71 3.58
CA ALA A 110 19.19 30.86 3.26
C ALA A 110 19.52 32.32 2.96
N LYS A 111 20.52 32.89 3.64
CA LYS A 111 21.09 34.22 3.37
C LYS A 111 20.05 35.36 3.23
N GLY A 112 18.96 35.32 3.99
CA GLY A 112 17.88 36.31 3.92
C GLY A 112 16.85 36.07 2.82
N VAL A 113 16.91 34.93 2.13
CA VAL A 113 15.91 34.47 1.16
C VAL A 113 15.10 33.33 1.77
N ALA A 114 13.77 33.52 1.81
CA ALA A 114 12.83 32.47 2.23
C ALA A 114 12.17 31.86 0.98
N ILE A 115 12.17 30.54 0.87
CA ILE A 115 11.61 29.81 -0.26
C ILE A 115 10.65 28.74 0.29
N THR A 116 9.39 28.76 -0.16
CA THR A 116 8.43 27.68 0.12
C THR A 116 8.12 26.96 -1.18
N ARG A 117 8.46 25.65 -1.24
CA ARG A 117 8.14 24.75 -2.36
C ARG A 117 6.89 23.97 -2.02
N THR A 118 5.95 23.89 -2.97
CA THR A 118 4.75 23.04 -2.92
C THR A 118 4.71 22.16 -4.15
N ILE A 119 4.39 20.87 -3.97
CA ILE A 119 4.22 19.94 -5.09
C ILE A 119 2.77 19.43 -5.08
N VAL A 120 2.12 19.39 -6.24
CA VAL A 120 0.75 18.88 -6.41
C VAL A 120 0.67 17.94 -7.60
N LEU A 121 0.06 16.75 -7.41
CA LEU A 121 -0.19 15.76 -8.46
C LEU A 121 -1.65 15.87 -8.93
N GLY A 122 -1.85 15.93 -10.25
CA GLY A 122 -3.19 15.99 -10.87
C GLY A 122 -3.94 14.67 -10.71
N GLN A 123 -5.23 14.75 -10.40
CA GLN A 123 -6.10 13.56 -10.32
C GLN A 123 -6.63 13.18 -11.70
N GLY A 124 -6.56 11.87 -12.03
CA GLY A 124 -7.00 11.33 -13.32
C GLY A 124 -6.05 11.61 -14.48
N GLU A 125 -4.87 12.18 -14.24
CA GLU A 125 -3.88 12.49 -15.27
C GLU A 125 -2.44 12.39 -14.74
N ASN A 126 -1.47 12.21 -15.65
CA ASN A 126 -0.03 12.19 -15.29
C ASN A 126 0.53 13.61 -15.39
N THR A 127 0.16 14.48 -14.46
CA THR A 127 0.54 15.88 -14.41
C THR A 127 1.02 16.25 -13.00
N ILE A 128 2.15 16.94 -12.91
CA ILE A 128 2.73 17.42 -11.65
C ILE A 128 2.95 18.93 -11.71
N GLY A 129 2.49 19.64 -10.71
CA GLY A 129 2.73 21.07 -10.51
C GLY A 129 3.70 21.32 -9.37
N ILE A 130 4.68 22.18 -9.57
CA ILE A 130 5.65 22.64 -8.57
C ILE A 130 5.54 24.15 -8.46
N SER A 131 5.24 24.67 -7.28
CA SER A 131 5.16 26.10 -7.00
C SER A 131 6.19 26.51 -5.96
N TYR A 132 6.88 27.60 -6.21
CA TYR A 132 7.81 28.24 -5.30
C TYR A 132 7.30 29.64 -4.94
N GLN A 133 7.12 29.90 -3.65
CA GLN A 133 6.96 31.26 -3.13
C GLN A 133 8.31 31.73 -2.61
N ILE A 134 8.87 32.80 -3.22
CA ILE A 134 10.20 33.28 -2.93
C ILE A 134 10.10 34.69 -2.38
N THR A 135 10.57 34.91 -1.15
CA THR A 135 10.69 36.24 -0.52
C THR A 135 12.16 36.55 -0.37
N ASN A 136 12.63 37.57 -1.10
CA ASN A 136 14.02 38.03 -1.07
C ASN A 136 14.19 39.24 -0.15
N ARG A 137 15.02 39.12 0.88
CA ARG A 137 15.46 40.14 1.82
C ARG A 137 16.98 40.08 2.01
N SER A 138 17.71 39.66 1.00
CA SER A 138 19.17 39.48 1.07
C SER A 138 19.96 40.80 0.84
N GLY A 139 19.30 41.89 0.43
CA GLY A 139 19.94 43.13 -0.02
C GLY A 139 20.50 43.02 -1.45
N LYS A 140 20.27 41.94 -2.18
CA LYS A 140 20.82 41.68 -3.52
C LYS A 140 19.75 41.04 -4.41
N LYS A 141 19.93 41.15 -5.73
CA LYS A 141 19.19 40.35 -6.68
C LYS A 141 19.63 38.89 -6.58
N VAL A 142 18.68 37.95 -6.59
CA VAL A 142 18.94 36.50 -6.53
C VAL A 142 18.27 35.80 -7.70
N SER A 143 18.68 34.57 -7.97
CA SER A 143 17.93 33.67 -8.84
C SER A 143 17.77 32.28 -8.20
N LEU A 144 16.63 31.61 -8.48
CA LEU A 144 16.44 30.21 -8.21
C LEU A 144 16.58 29.46 -9.52
N GLU A 145 17.53 28.51 -9.58
CA GLU A 145 17.69 27.56 -10.68
C GLU A 145 17.11 26.21 -10.27
N VAL A 146 16.27 25.62 -11.12
CA VAL A 146 15.67 24.30 -10.92
C VAL A 146 16.10 23.38 -12.07
N LEU A 147 16.80 22.30 -11.75
CA LEU A 147 17.28 21.30 -12.69
C LEU A 147 16.53 19.98 -12.40
N PRO A 148 15.58 19.56 -13.25
CA PRO A 148 14.88 18.30 -13.07
C PRO A 148 15.77 17.12 -13.50
N HIS A 149 15.88 16.13 -12.64
CA HIS A 149 16.56 14.89 -12.91
C HIS A 149 15.58 13.91 -13.60
N LEU A 150 15.77 13.68 -14.88
CA LEU A 150 14.92 12.86 -15.73
C LEU A 150 15.39 11.41 -15.74
N MET A 151 14.45 10.47 -15.84
CA MET A 151 14.75 9.05 -16.05
C MET A 151 14.12 8.50 -17.34
N PHE A 152 12.82 8.71 -17.57
CA PHE A 152 12.07 8.07 -18.67
C PHE A 152 12.33 6.57 -18.74
N ALA A 153 12.37 5.94 -17.56
CA ALA A 153 12.66 4.53 -17.36
C ALA A 153 11.48 3.85 -16.67
N ALA A 154 11.26 2.57 -16.94
CA ALA A 154 10.25 1.80 -16.25
C ALA A 154 10.54 1.75 -14.75
N LYS A 155 9.49 1.68 -13.91
CA LYS A 155 9.61 1.57 -12.45
C LYS A 155 10.67 0.51 -12.07
N GLY A 156 11.52 0.83 -11.11
CA GLY A 156 12.58 -0.07 -10.62
C GLY A 156 13.79 -0.24 -11.56
N THR A 157 13.86 0.52 -12.67
CA THR A 157 14.98 0.44 -13.63
C THR A 157 15.68 1.79 -13.80
N LEU A 158 16.92 1.75 -14.28
CA LEU A 158 17.71 2.94 -14.59
C LEU A 158 17.68 3.26 -16.08
N PRO A 159 17.77 4.55 -16.49
CA PRO A 159 17.98 4.92 -17.87
C PRO A 159 19.34 4.40 -18.37
N SER A 160 19.44 4.00 -19.65
CA SER A 160 20.72 3.65 -20.26
C SER A 160 21.59 4.90 -20.40
N ARG A 161 22.93 4.74 -20.33
CA ARG A 161 23.87 5.86 -20.50
C ARG A 161 23.80 6.53 -21.88
N ASP A 162 23.43 5.78 -22.87
CA ASP A 162 23.27 6.22 -24.27
C ASP A 162 21.82 6.57 -24.64
N GLN A 163 20.91 6.59 -23.65
CA GLN A 163 19.53 7.01 -23.86
C GLN A 163 19.48 8.47 -24.30
N SER A 164 18.84 8.74 -25.43
CA SER A 164 18.68 10.08 -25.97
C SER A 164 17.51 10.82 -25.33
N TYR A 165 17.70 12.11 -25.10
CA TYR A 165 16.69 13.04 -24.62
C TYR A 165 16.63 14.22 -25.60
N VAL A 166 15.53 14.34 -26.32
CA VAL A 166 15.34 15.40 -27.31
C VAL A 166 14.36 16.41 -26.78
N MET A 167 14.78 17.67 -26.72
CA MET A 167 13.93 18.81 -26.40
C MET A 167 13.45 19.48 -27.68
N ASP A 168 12.15 19.73 -27.81
CA ASP A 168 11.51 20.42 -28.92
C ASP A 168 10.53 21.45 -28.32
N GLY A 169 11.01 22.69 -28.22
CA GLY A 169 10.30 23.76 -27.55
C GLY A 169 10.03 23.43 -26.08
N ASN A 170 8.77 23.19 -25.74
CA ASN A 170 8.33 22.84 -24.39
C ASN A 170 8.02 21.34 -24.21
N MET A 171 8.52 20.49 -25.09
CA MET A 171 8.34 19.04 -25.00
C MET A 171 9.69 18.32 -24.96
N ILE A 172 9.81 17.37 -24.05
CA ILE A 172 10.93 16.43 -23.98
C ILE A 172 10.44 15.06 -24.43
N SER A 173 11.22 14.40 -25.28
CA SER A 173 10.96 13.01 -25.68
C SER A 173 12.17 12.13 -25.41
N SER A 174 11.92 10.93 -24.89
CA SER A 174 12.92 9.91 -24.63
C SER A 174 12.23 8.54 -24.48
N ASN A 175 12.88 7.48 -24.93
CA ASN A 175 12.39 6.09 -24.77
C ASN A 175 10.91 5.91 -25.18
N GLY A 176 10.47 6.58 -26.27
CA GLY A 176 9.09 6.53 -26.76
C GLY A 176 8.05 7.29 -25.92
N GLN A 177 8.47 7.93 -24.84
CA GLN A 177 7.61 8.73 -23.96
C GLN A 177 7.79 10.22 -24.22
N LYS A 178 6.77 11.02 -23.87
CA LYS A 178 6.76 12.48 -24.00
C LYS A 178 6.39 13.14 -22.69
N LEU A 179 7.05 14.25 -22.37
CA LEU A 179 6.78 15.09 -21.23
C LEU A 179 6.72 16.56 -21.70
N TYR A 180 5.61 17.21 -21.44
CA TYR A 180 5.40 18.63 -21.76
C TYR A 180 5.67 19.48 -20.53
N ILE A 181 6.16 20.72 -20.77
CA ILE A 181 6.57 21.66 -19.73
C ILE A 181 5.80 22.97 -19.93
N TRP A 182 5.32 23.53 -18.85
CA TRP A 182 4.88 24.92 -18.74
C TRP A 182 5.56 25.58 -17.55
N THR A 183 6.02 26.81 -17.70
CA THR A 183 6.60 27.60 -16.60
C THR A 183 6.47 29.10 -16.87
N ASP A 184 6.39 29.88 -15.81
CA ASP A 184 6.52 31.33 -15.84
C ASP A 184 7.97 31.81 -15.55
N GLY A 185 8.92 30.86 -15.49
CA GLY A 185 10.36 31.10 -15.47
C GLY A 185 10.99 31.05 -16.86
N GLU A 186 12.29 31.30 -16.92
CA GLU A 186 13.10 31.14 -18.13
C GLU A 186 13.51 29.69 -18.33
N LEU A 187 12.99 29.02 -19.37
CA LEU A 187 13.34 27.65 -19.74
C LEU A 187 14.59 27.65 -20.63
N CYS A 188 15.67 27.05 -20.15
CA CYS A 188 16.96 26.98 -20.83
C CYS A 188 17.32 25.52 -21.15
N GLU A 189 17.41 25.17 -22.42
CA GLU A 189 17.97 23.89 -22.87
C GLU A 189 19.47 23.83 -22.53
N MET A 190 19.93 22.64 -22.16
CA MET A 190 21.34 22.36 -21.80
C MET A 190 21.85 21.14 -22.57
N ALA A 191 23.17 21.04 -22.72
CA ALA A 191 23.78 19.79 -23.14
C ALA A 191 23.42 18.70 -22.13
N LEU A 192 23.08 17.50 -22.64
CA LEU A 192 22.70 16.38 -21.79
C LEU A 192 23.82 16.05 -20.79
N GLN A 193 23.48 16.06 -19.52
CA GLN A 193 24.36 15.69 -18.42
C GLN A 193 23.88 14.37 -17.83
N VAL A 194 24.82 13.45 -17.61
CA VAL A 194 24.58 12.18 -16.93
C VAL A 194 25.00 12.34 -15.47
N CYS A 195 24.03 12.20 -14.54
CA CYS A 195 24.27 12.27 -13.11
C CYS A 195 24.26 10.85 -12.53
N GLU A 196 25.40 10.40 -12.04
CA GLU A 196 25.58 9.06 -11.48
C GLU A 196 25.87 9.11 -9.98
N GLY A 197 25.78 7.95 -9.32
CA GLY A 197 26.17 7.80 -7.93
C GLY A 197 25.13 8.31 -6.94
N ILE A 198 23.89 8.61 -7.36
CA ILE A 198 22.78 8.86 -6.42
C ILE A 198 22.67 7.64 -5.50
N TYR A 199 22.76 7.84 -4.19
CA TYR A 199 22.71 6.75 -3.22
C TYR A 199 21.32 6.61 -2.61
N TYR A 200 20.77 5.40 -2.70
CA TYR A 200 19.45 5.05 -2.18
C TYR A 200 19.59 4.30 -0.85
N SER A 201 19.60 5.03 0.24
CA SER A 201 19.84 4.51 1.60
C SER A 201 18.82 3.43 2.01
N ALA A 202 17.54 3.61 1.70
CA ALA A 202 16.50 2.65 2.05
C ALA A 202 16.56 1.38 1.19
N ASP A 203 16.88 1.49 -0.10
CA ASP A 203 17.06 0.33 -0.97
C ASP A 203 18.33 -0.46 -0.60
N ALA A 204 19.40 0.22 -0.19
CA ALA A 204 20.60 -0.43 0.33
C ALA A 204 20.31 -1.25 1.59
N CYS A 205 19.52 -0.71 2.54
CA CYS A 205 19.10 -1.44 3.74
C CYS A 205 18.27 -2.70 3.40
N ASP A 206 17.48 -2.64 2.33
CA ASP A 206 16.65 -3.75 1.87
C ASP A 206 17.43 -4.73 0.95
N GLY A 207 18.73 -4.51 0.72
CA GLY A 207 19.54 -5.32 -0.20
C GLY A 207 19.10 -5.21 -1.67
N ARG A 208 18.55 -4.05 -2.05
CA ARG A 208 18.11 -3.71 -3.41
C ARG A 208 19.18 -2.89 -4.14
N MET A 209 18.83 -2.33 -5.28
CA MET A 209 19.71 -1.45 -6.06
C MET A 209 20.01 -0.15 -5.30
N GLU A 210 21.24 0.02 -4.85
CA GLU A 210 21.65 1.14 -3.99
C GLU A 210 22.11 2.39 -4.74
N LEU A 211 22.43 2.28 -6.04
CA LEU A 211 22.98 3.39 -6.83
C LEU A 211 22.10 3.75 -8.01
N GLY A 212 21.86 5.03 -8.18
CA GLY A 212 21.03 5.61 -9.22
C GLY A 212 21.79 6.36 -10.31
N ARG A 213 21.10 6.56 -11.42
CA ARG A 213 21.49 7.39 -12.56
C ARG A 213 20.30 8.17 -13.06
N THR A 214 20.52 9.46 -13.36
CA THR A 214 19.52 10.34 -13.94
C THR A 214 20.17 11.21 -15.02
N MET A 215 19.34 11.91 -15.79
CA MET A 215 19.76 12.78 -16.87
C MET A 215 19.19 14.19 -16.66
N ILE A 216 19.99 15.23 -16.98
CA ILE A 216 19.55 16.62 -17.00
C ILE A 216 19.80 17.16 -18.41
N ASN A 217 18.78 17.74 -19.05
CA ASN A 217 18.90 18.37 -20.37
C ASN A 217 18.35 19.79 -20.41
N HIS A 218 17.82 20.31 -19.30
CA HIS A 218 17.33 21.68 -19.20
C HIS A 218 17.37 22.17 -17.75
N ARG A 219 17.31 23.48 -17.60
CA ARG A 219 17.09 24.16 -16.32
C ARG A 219 16.04 25.24 -16.48
N ILE A 220 15.43 25.63 -15.37
CA ILE A 220 14.45 26.70 -15.32
C ILE A 220 14.92 27.73 -14.29
N ILE A 221 14.93 29.00 -14.69
CA ILE A 221 15.49 30.09 -13.88
C ILE A 221 14.41 31.10 -13.54
N LYS A 222 14.35 31.54 -12.29
CA LYS A 222 13.54 32.67 -11.83
C LYS A 222 14.40 33.68 -11.11
N ASN A 223 14.48 34.86 -11.69
CA ASN A 223 15.14 36.03 -11.09
C ASN A 223 14.20 36.72 -10.10
N VAL A 224 14.73 37.16 -8.95
CA VAL A 224 13.98 37.80 -7.86
C VAL A 224 14.73 38.99 -7.34
N GLU A 225 14.16 40.19 -7.53
CA GLU A 225 14.74 41.43 -7.05
C GLU A 225 14.69 41.50 -5.52
N ASP A 226 15.64 42.27 -4.92
CA ASP A 226 15.61 42.51 -3.47
C ASP A 226 14.33 43.21 -3.05
N GLY A 227 13.86 42.88 -1.87
CA GLY A 227 12.61 43.42 -1.31
C GLY A 227 11.33 42.85 -1.89
N SER A 228 11.39 41.96 -2.90
CA SER A 228 10.21 41.38 -3.54
C SER A 228 9.77 40.05 -2.96
N CYS A 229 8.49 39.71 -3.20
CA CYS A 229 7.91 38.39 -2.98
C CYS A 229 7.25 37.95 -4.28
N VAL A 230 7.68 36.83 -4.83
CA VAL A 230 7.19 36.30 -6.12
C VAL A 230 6.74 34.87 -6.00
N THR A 231 5.78 34.49 -6.83
CA THR A 231 5.43 33.08 -7.07
C THR A 231 6.08 32.62 -8.38
N PHE A 232 6.62 31.44 -8.39
CA PHE A 232 7.27 30.82 -9.53
C PHE A 232 6.68 29.41 -9.70
N SER A 233 6.23 29.09 -10.91
CA SER A 233 5.46 27.86 -11.18
C SER A 233 6.08 27.06 -12.33
N ILE A 234 6.08 25.73 -12.16
CA ILE A 234 6.49 24.75 -13.17
C ILE A 234 5.44 23.65 -13.20
N VAL A 235 4.96 23.28 -14.38
CA VAL A 235 4.05 22.14 -14.56
C VAL A 235 4.64 21.20 -15.60
N TYR A 236 4.68 19.92 -15.27
CA TYR A 236 5.02 18.84 -16.19
C TYR A 236 3.85 17.90 -16.36
N GLY A 237 3.72 17.33 -17.55
CA GLY A 237 2.69 16.32 -17.80
C GLY A 237 2.86 15.58 -19.10
N THR A 238 2.20 14.44 -19.22
CA THR A 238 2.22 13.59 -20.44
C THR A 238 1.23 14.05 -21.53
N ILE A 239 0.48 15.13 -21.26
CA ILE A 239 -0.51 15.73 -22.17
C ILE A 239 -0.08 17.13 -22.59
N PRO A 240 -0.39 17.59 -23.83
CA PRO A 240 0.05 18.90 -24.34
C PRO A 240 -0.59 20.10 -23.62
N LYS A 241 -1.82 19.95 -23.14
CA LYS A 241 -2.54 21.02 -22.43
C LYS A 241 -2.42 20.79 -20.93
N LEU A 242 -1.53 21.52 -20.29
CA LEU A 242 -1.28 21.43 -18.86
C LEU A 242 -2.24 22.32 -18.06
N PRO A 243 -2.72 21.85 -16.88
CA PRO A 243 -3.57 22.64 -15.98
C PRO A 243 -2.78 23.74 -15.28
N GLN A 244 -3.48 24.71 -14.68
CA GLN A 244 -2.87 25.70 -13.79
C GLN A 244 -2.71 25.11 -12.38
N ILE A 245 -1.63 25.46 -11.69
CA ILE A 245 -1.33 24.93 -10.34
C ILE A 245 -2.42 25.27 -9.33
N GLU A 246 -2.97 26.47 -9.39
CA GLU A 246 -4.04 26.92 -8.50
C GLU A 246 -5.31 26.07 -8.65
N GLU A 247 -5.64 25.67 -9.88
CA GLU A 247 -6.76 24.75 -10.17
C GLU A 247 -6.47 23.35 -9.62
N MET A 248 -5.24 22.84 -9.79
CA MET A 248 -4.81 21.55 -9.24
C MET A 248 -4.91 21.54 -7.71
N LEU A 249 -4.37 22.58 -7.04
CA LEU A 249 -4.41 22.72 -5.58
C LEU A 249 -5.83 22.83 -5.04
N LYS A 250 -6.71 23.54 -5.73
CA LYS A 250 -8.11 23.64 -5.36
C LYS A 250 -8.82 22.28 -5.52
N SER A 251 -8.62 21.62 -6.66
CA SER A 251 -9.24 20.34 -6.99
C SER A 251 -8.86 19.26 -5.97
N ILE A 252 -7.58 19.13 -5.60
CA ILE A 252 -7.15 18.10 -4.64
C ILE A 252 -7.74 18.33 -3.25
N LYS A 253 -7.83 19.58 -2.78
CA LYS A 253 -8.45 19.91 -1.49
C LYS A 253 -9.94 19.60 -1.47
N GLU A 254 -10.66 19.92 -2.54
CA GLU A 254 -12.08 19.60 -2.68
C GLU A 254 -12.29 18.08 -2.74
N TYR A 255 -11.41 17.37 -3.44
CA TYR A 255 -11.45 15.91 -3.54
C TYR A 255 -11.24 15.22 -2.19
N HIS A 256 -10.19 15.56 -1.44
CA HIS A 256 -9.94 14.99 -0.11
C HIS A 256 -11.09 15.29 0.86
N ARG A 257 -11.61 16.52 0.84
CA ARG A 257 -12.77 16.89 1.67
C ARG A 257 -14.01 16.05 1.33
N ALA A 258 -14.24 15.79 0.03
CA ALA A 258 -15.35 14.95 -0.40
C ALA A 258 -15.20 13.50 0.09
N LEU A 259 -13.99 12.92 0.03
CA LEU A 259 -13.69 11.57 0.54
C LEU A 259 -13.96 11.48 2.06
N ILE A 260 -13.50 12.44 2.84
CA ILE A 260 -13.72 12.50 4.29
C ILE A 260 -15.22 12.59 4.58
N CYS A 261 -15.94 13.52 3.94
CA CYS A 261 -17.39 13.66 4.12
C CYS A 261 -18.14 12.38 3.73
N GLN A 262 -17.74 11.71 2.63
CA GLN A 262 -18.37 10.46 2.19
C GLN A 262 -18.16 9.33 3.20
N SER A 263 -16.95 9.19 3.75
CA SER A 263 -16.62 8.15 4.71
C SER A 263 -17.45 8.27 6.00
N GLY A 264 -17.72 9.50 6.42
CA GLY A 264 -18.47 9.81 7.64
C GLY A 264 -17.74 9.39 8.92
N PHE A 265 -16.40 9.37 8.91
CA PHE A 265 -15.59 9.21 10.11
C PHE A 265 -15.36 10.57 10.77
N ASP A 266 -15.60 10.64 12.07
CA ASP A 266 -15.37 11.82 12.90
C ASP A 266 -13.98 11.80 13.56
N GLU A 267 -13.42 10.61 13.82
CA GLU A 267 -12.08 10.45 14.39
C GLU A 267 -11.02 10.85 13.35
N GLU A 268 -10.09 11.72 13.76
CA GLU A 268 -9.08 12.30 12.86
C GLU A 268 -8.17 11.26 12.21
N PRO A 269 -7.69 10.20 12.91
CA PRO A 269 -6.95 9.12 12.25
C PRO A 269 -7.78 8.38 11.19
N ALA A 270 -9.04 8.03 11.48
CA ALA A 270 -9.91 7.34 10.53
C ALA A 270 -10.25 8.21 9.30
N ALA A 271 -10.51 9.51 9.52
CA ALA A 271 -10.72 10.47 8.44
C ALA A 271 -9.48 10.59 7.54
N THR A 272 -8.28 10.60 8.13
CA THR A 272 -7.00 10.59 7.39
C THR A 272 -6.83 9.31 6.60
N LEU A 273 -7.04 8.16 7.24
CA LEU A 273 -6.94 6.85 6.58
C LEU A 273 -7.98 6.67 5.48
N SER A 274 -9.12 7.36 5.51
CA SER A 274 -10.10 7.30 4.40
C SER A 274 -9.58 7.98 3.12
N VAL A 275 -8.77 9.04 3.24
CA VAL A 275 -8.02 9.63 2.13
C VAL A 275 -6.91 8.68 1.68
N SER A 276 -6.16 8.13 2.63
CA SER A 276 -5.08 7.17 2.38
C SER A 276 -5.57 5.92 1.66
N ALA A 277 -6.73 5.38 2.05
CA ALA A 277 -7.38 4.23 1.39
C ALA A 277 -7.67 4.51 -0.09
N ASN A 278 -8.10 5.74 -0.42
CA ASN A 278 -8.39 6.10 -1.80
C ASN A 278 -7.12 6.17 -2.67
N GLN A 279 -5.94 6.36 -2.08
CA GLN A 279 -4.67 6.38 -2.83
C GLN A 279 -4.33 5.02 -3.46
N PHE A 280 -4.89 3.92 -2.95
CA PHE A 280 -4.72 2.58 -3.54
C PHE A 280 -5.73 2.28 -4.66
N ILE A 281 -6.83 3.03 -4.75
CA ILE A 281 -7.85 2.82 -5.77
C ILE A 281 -7.37 3.39 -7.10
N SER A 282 -7.38 2.56 -8.13
CA SER A 282 -6.92 2.94 -9.46
C SER A 282 -7.87 2.47 -10.55
N TYR A 283 -7.96 3.23 -11.63
CA TYR A 283 -8.61 2.79 -12.85
C TYR A 283 -7.82 1.64 -13.49
N ARG A 284 -8.51 0.63 -14.01
CA ARG A 284 -7.93 -0.48 -14.79
C ARG A 284 -8.41 -0.41 -16.24
N SER A 285 -7.50 -0.07 -17.15
CA SER A 285 -7.84 0.14 -18.56
C SER A 285 -8.30 -1.14 -19.28
N SER A 286 -7.81 -2.33 -18.87
CA SER A 286 -8.16 -3.61 -19.48
C SER A 286 -9.61 -4.04 -19.23
N THR A 287 -10.23 -3.56 -18.15
CA THR A 287 -11.63 -3.88 -17.77
C THR A 287 -12.53 -2.67 -17.76
N ALA A 288 -12.02 -1.48 -18.07
CA ALA A 288 -12.72 -0.21 -17.93
C ALA A 288 -13.40 -0.04 -16.54
N GLY A 289 -12.77 -0.60 -15.50
CA GLY A 289 -13.26 -0.64 -14.13
C GLY A 289 -12.25 -0.11 -13.12
N GLN A 290 -12.54 -0.36 -11.85
CA GLN A 290 -11.63 0.00 -10.75
C GLN A 290 -10.88 -1.23 -10.23
N THR A 291 -9.71 -0.99 -9.63
CA THR A 291 -8.92 -1.99 -8.92
C THR A 291 -8.28 -1.37 -7.69
N ILE A 292 -7.70 -2.21 -6.81
CA ILE A 292 -6.88 -1.77 -5.67
C ILE A 292 -5.45 -2.23 -5.94
N LEU A 293 -4.51 -1.28 -5.88
CA LEU A 293 -3.07 -1.57 -5.85
C LEU A 293 -2.71 -2.02 -4.43
N ALA A 294 -1.99 -3.13 -4.30
CA ALA A 294 -1.74 -3.74 -3.01
C ALA A 294 -0.85 -2.88 -2.11
N GLY A 295 0.14 -2.20 -2.69
CA GLY A 295 1.03 -1.33 -1.91
C GLY A 295 2.07 -0.58 -2.74
N PHE A 296 2.49 0.56 -2.19
CA PHE A 296 3.51 1.41 -2.79
C PHE A 296 4.85 1.25 -2.04
N PRO A 297 5.98 1.27 -2.78
CA PRO A 297 6.10 1.44 -4.23
C PRO A 297 6.06 0.12 -5.02
N PHE A 298 6.07 -1.06 -4.36
CA PHE A 298 6.49 -2.32 -4.97
C PHE A 298 5.38 -3.09 -5.69
N PHE A 299 4.15 -3.09 -5.15
CA PHE A 299 3.11 -4.01 -5.60
C PHE A 299 2.17 -3.40 -6.64
N GLU A 300 1.66 -4.29 -7.49
CA GLU A 300 0.59 -4.08 -8.43
C GLU A 300 -0.77 -4.42 -7.79
N ASP A 301 -1.77 -4.76 -8.61
CA ASP A 301 -3.04 -5.24 -8.11
C ASP A 301 -3.03 -6.75 -7.91
N TRP A 302 -3.09 -7.13 -6.64
CA TRP A 302 -3.13 -8.51 -6.17
C TRP A 302 -4.52 -8.86 -5.68
N GLY A 303 -5.01 -10.06 -6.07
CA GLY A 303 -6.37 -10.48 -5.76
C GLY A 303 -6.66 -10.68 -4.29
N ARG A 304 -5.77 -11.38 -3.59
CA ARG A 304 -5.85 -11.57 -2.14
C ARG A 304 -5.92 -10.24 -1.42
N ASP A 305 -4.97 -9.37 -1.70
CA ASP A 305 -4.83 -8.05 -1.10
C ASP A 305 -6.07 -7.19 -1.36
N THR A 306 -6.55 -7.20 -2.61
CA THR A 306 -7.77 -6.49 -3.00
C THR A 306 -8.99 -6.99 -2.21
N MET A 307 -9.16 -8.32 -2.08
CA MET A 307 -10.32 -8.88 -1.36
C MET A 307 -10.27 -8.63 0.15
N ILE A 308 -9.10 -8.50 0.74
CA ILE A 308 -8.94 -8.09 2.14
C ILE A 308 -9.17 -6.57 2.27
N ALA A 309 -8.50 -5.77 1.44
CA ALA A 309 -8.53 -4.31 1.53
C ALA A 309 -9.90 -3.70 1.21
N ILE A 310 -10.71 -4.33 0.34
CA ILE A 310 -12.00 -3.79 -0.12
C ILE A 310 -12.98 -3.48 1.02
N HIS A 311 -12.91 -4.24 2.11
CA HIS A 311 -13.76 -4.04 3.30
C HIS A 311 -13.56 -2.64 3.91
N GLY A 312 -12.31 -2.25 4.15
CA GLY A 312 -12.00 -0.93 4.70
C GLY A 312 -11.90 0.14 3.63
N CYS A 313 -11.12 -0.12 2.56
CA CYS A 313 -10.86 0.89 1.55
C CYS A 313 -12.10 1.32 0.77
N CYS A 314 -13.10 0.44 0.62
CA CYS A 314 -14.30 0.75 -0.13
C CYS A 314 -15.58 0.70 0.71
N LEU A 315 -15.83 -0.36 1.49
CA LEU A 315 -17.11 -0.51 2.19
C LEU A 315 -17.20 0.40 3.41
N ALA A 316 -16.16 0.44 4.27
CA ALA A 316 -16.12 1.32 5.43
C ALA A 316 -16.09 2.81 5.05
N THR A 317 -15.47 3.16 3.92
CA THR A 317 -15.45 4.51 3.35
C THR A 317 -16.66 4.84 2.50
N ARG A 318 -17.65 3.95 2.40
CA ARG A 318 -18.90 4.09 1.64
C ARG A 318 -18.72 4.29 0.13
N GLN A 319 -17.62 3.81 -0.44
CA GLN A 319 -17.34 3.81 -1.87
C GLN A 319 -17.95 2.57 -2.56
N TYR A 320 -19.26 2.34 -2.39
CA TYR A 320 -19.93 1.10 -2.79
C TYR A 320 -19.88 0.83 -4.31
N LYS A 321 -19.96 1.88 -5.13
CA LYS A 321 -19.84 1.74 -6.60
C LYS A 321 -18.45 1.29 -7.03
N THR A 322 -17.42 1.77 -6.32
CA THR A 322 -16.04 1.32 -6.52
C THR A 322 -15.88 -0.14 -6.14
N ALA A 323 -16.43 -0.56 -4.99
CA ALA A 323 -16.43 -1.96 -4.58
C ALA A 323 -17.13 -2.86 -5.61
N GLU A 324 -18.31 -2.48 -6.09
CA GLU A 324 -19.05 -3.20 -7.14
C GLU A 324 -18.21 -3.35 -8.42
N SER A 325 -17.56 -2.28 -8.87
CA SER A 325 -16.70 -2.28 -10.07
C SER A 325 -15.52 -3.25 -9.92
N ILE A 326 -14.87 -3.24 -8.75
CA ILE A 326 -13.75 -4.15 -8.43
C ILE A 326 -14.23 -5.60 -8.46
N LEU A 327 -15.32 -5.91 -7.75
CA LEU A 327 -15.86 -7.27 -7.69
C LEU A 327 -16.27 -7.80 -9.07
N LYS A 328 -16.87 -6.95 -9.93
CA LYS A 328 -17.18 -7.29 -11.33
C LYS A 328 -15.93 -7.61 -12.14
N THR A 329 -14.86 -6.86 -11.95
CA THR A 329 -13.57 -7.13 -12.61
C THR A 329 -13.08 -8.53 -12.24
N PHE A 330 -13.04 -8.87 -10.96
CA PHE A 330 -12.56 -10.18 -10.51
C PHE A 330 -13.48 -11.32 -10.97
N MET A 331 -14.80 -11.13 -10.97
CA MET A 331 -15.76 -12.10 -11.52
C MET A 331 -15.44 -12.47 -12.97
N SER A 332 -15.10 -11.50 -13.81
CA SER A 332 -14.82 -11.72 -15.23
C SER A 332 -13.54 -12.52 -15.50
N TYR A 333 -12.67 -12.65 -14.51
CA TYR A 333 -11.42 -13.39 -14.58
C TYR A 333 -11.42 -14.69 -13.76
N CYS A 334 -12.55 -15.06 -13.14
CA CYS A 334 -12.65 -16.33 -12.43
C CYS A 334 -12.41 -17.50 -13.40
N LYS A 335 -11.46 -18.39 -13.07
CA LYS A 335 -11.09 -19.53 -13.91
C LYS A 335 -10.96 -20.78 -13.07
N LYS A 336 -11.74 -21.83 -13.35
CA LYS A 336 -11.78 -23.07 -12.57
C LYS A 336 -11.98 -22.81 -11.06
N GLY A 337 -12.84 -21.88 -10.69
CA GLY A 337 -13.10 -21.51 -9.31
C GLY A 337 -11.99 -20.71 -8.63
N LEU A 338 -10.93 -20.33 -9.34
CA LEU A 338 -9.84 -19.50 -8.81
C LEU A 338 -9.99 -18.05 -9.26
N MET A 339 -9.87 -17.12 -8.31
CA MET A 339 -9.71 -15.70 -8.59
C MET A 339 -8.24 -15.41 -8.93
N PRO A 340 -7.98 -14.42 -9.80
CA PRO A 340 -6.60 -14.00 -10.06
C PRO A 340 -5.90 -13.59 -8.77
N ASN A 341 -4.66 -14.05 -8.56
CA ASN A 341 -3.82 -13.55 -7.47
C ASN A 341 -2.97 -12.36 -7.91
N LEU A 342 -2.52 -12.35 -9.16
CA LEU A 342 -1.75 -11.25 -9.73
C LEU A 342 -2.27 -10.93 -11.13
N PHE A 343 -2.47 -9.64 -11.41
CA PHE A 343 -2.67 -9.12 -12.76
C PHE A 343 -1.33 -8.54 -13.25
N PRO A 344 -0.55 -9.27 -14.08
CA PRO A 344 0.72 -8.76 -14.57
C PRO A 344 0.53 -7.57 -15.52
N GLU A 345 1.58 -6.79 -15.68
CA GLU A 345 1.62 -5.76 -16.71
C GLU A 345 1.68 -6.37 -18.11
N GLY A 346 1.00 -5.74 -19.08
CA GLY A 346 1.09 -6.14 -20.46
C GLY A 346 0.04 -7.16 -20.92
N LYS A 347 0.46 -8.18 -21.68
CA LYS A 347 -0.38 -9.19 -22.33
C LYS A 347 -0.35 -10.56 -21.64
N GLU A 348 0.36 -10.68 -20.54
CA GLU A 348 0.47 -11.93 -19.81
C GLU A 348 -0.87 -12.30 -19.16
N GLU A 349 -1.16 -13.61 -19.06
CA GLU A 349 -2.34 -14.09 -18.35
C GLU A 349 -2.18 -13.86 -16.85
N PRO A 350 -3.29 -13.62 -16.11
CA PRO A 350 -3.25 -13.51 -14.66
C PRO A 350 -2.69 -14.76 -13.98
N GLY A 351 -1.97 -14.56 -12.88
CA GLY A 351 -1.53 -15.65 -11.99
C GLY A 351 -2.68 -16.11 -11.11
N TYR A 352 -2.81 -17.44 -10.88
CA TYR A 352 -3.91 -18.01 -10.09
C TYR A 352 -3.43 -18.83 -8.87
N ASN A 353 -2.19 -18.67 -8.46
CA ASN A 353 -1.55 -19.39 -7.35
C ASN A 353 -2.04 -18.88 -5.98
N THR A 354 -3.33 -19.09 -5.68
CA THR A 354 -3.95 -18.64 -4.44
C THR A 354 -5.13 -19.54 -4.05
N VAL A 355 -5.25 -19.86 -2.77
CA VAL A 355 -6.39 -20.60 -2.21
C VAL A 355 -7.36 -19.69 -1.48
N ASP A 356 -6.92 -18.53 -1.02
CA ASP A 356 -7.70 -17.62 -0.18
C ASP A 356 -8.51 -16.62 -1.00
N ALA A 357 -7.99 -16.07 -2.10
CA ALA A 357 -8.63 -14.99 -2.85
C ALA A 357 -10.07 -15.31 -3.28
N SER A 358 -10.35 -16.55 -3.69
CA SER A 358 -11.70 -16.99 -4.10
C SER A 358 -12.68 -17.05 -2.92
N LEU A 359 -12.24 -17.53 -1.77
CA LEU A 359 -13.06 -17.57 -0.56
C LEU A 359 -13.30 -16.17 0.01
N LEU A 360 -12.28 -15.32 -0.04
CA LEU A 360 -12.35 -13.91 0.34
C LEU A 360 -13.27 -13.11 -0.61
N PHE A 361 -13.33 -13.47 -1.90
CA PHE A 361 -14.29 -12.88 -2.82
C PHE A 361 -15.75 -13.16 -2.38
N ILE A 362 -16.07 -14.39 -1.96
CA ILE A 362 -17.40 -14.72 -1.43
C ILE A 362 -17.72 -13.87 -0.20
N LEU A 363 -16.75 -13.72 0.70
CA LEU A 363 -16.89 -12.87 1.88
C LEU A 363 -17.10 -11.39 1.49
N ALA A 364 -16.33 -10.87 0.53
CA ALA A 364 -16.45 -9.47 0.07
C ALA A 364 -17.82 -9.18 -0.56
N VAL A 365 -18.36 -10.11 -1.37
CA VAL A 365 -19.72 -10.00 -1.93
C VAL A 365 -20.78 -9.99 -0.83
N TYR A 366 -20.61 -10.83 0.20
CA TYR A 366 -21.52 -10.87 1.34
C TYR A 366 -21.50 -9.59 2.17
N GLU A 367 -20.32 -9.06 2.47
CA GLU A 367 -20.17 -7.80 3.20
C GLU A 367 -20.70 -6.61 2.38
N TYR A 368 -20.46 -6.58 1.08
CA TYR A 368 -21.08 -5.61 0.17
C TYR A 368 -22.62 -5.67 0.26
N TYR A 369 -23.20 -6.89 0.19
CA TYR A 369 -24.65 -7.07 0.34
C TYR A 369 -25.15 -6.60 1.71
N LYS A 370 -24.44 -6.91 2.78
CA LYS A 370 -24.84 -6.46 4.14
C LYS A 370 -24.98 -4.94 4.23
N ARG A 371 -24.08 -4.20 3.54
CA ARG A 371 -24.04 -2.74 3.55
C ARG A 371 -25.05 -2.10 2.60
N THR A 372 -25.18 -2.64 1.39
CA THR A 372 -25.95 -2.03 0.31
C THR A 372 -27.37 -2.56 0.15
N LYS A 373 -27.61 -3.81 0.59
CA LYS A 373 -28.82 -4.60 0.31
C LYS A 373 -29.07 -4.80 -1.20
N ASP A 374 -28.04 -4.66 -2.02
CA ASP A 374 -28.11 -4.83 -3.49
C ASP A 374 -28.26 -6.31 -3.88
N THR A 375 -29.50 -6.75 -3.96
CA THR A 375 -29.82 -8.13 -4.40
C THR A 375 -29.57 -8.35 -5.89
N VAL A 376 -29.53 -7.30 -6.71
CA VAL A 376 -29.28 -7.40 -8.16
C VAL A 376 -27.83 -7.80 -8.38
N PHE A 377 -26.90 -7.10 -7.73
CA PHE A 377 -25.48 -7.46 -7.78
C PHE A 377 -25.22 -8.87 -7.22
N VAL A 378 -25.79 -9.21 -6.05
CA VAL A 378 -25.65 -10.56 -5.46
C VAL A 378 -26.12 -11.64 -6.43
N LYS A 379 -27.25 -11.42 -7.11
CA LYS A 379 -27.76 -12.36 -8.12
C LYS A 379 -26.77 -12.54 -9.27
N SER A 380 -26.10 -11.49 -9.72
CA SER A 380 -25.08 -11.58 -10.75
C SER A 380 -23.82 -12.33 -10.29
N ALA A 381 -23.42 -12.17 -9.02
CA ALA A 381 -22.22 -12.79 -8.43
C ALA A 381 -22.43 -14.26 -8.03
N TYR A 382 -23.68 -14.66 -7.75
CA TYR A 382 -24.00 -15.98 -7.16
C TYR A 382 -23.51 -17.15 -8.01
N HIS A 383 -23.62 -17.05 -9.33
CA HIS A 383 -23.14 -18.12 -10.22
C HIS A 383 -21.63 -18.34 -10.06
N THR A 384 -20.85 -17.27 -10.06
CA THR A 384 -19.39 -17.34 -9.84
C THR A 384 -19.07 -17.90 -8.45
N MET A 385 -19.81 -17.47 -7.41
CA MET A 385 -19.64 -17.98 -6.05
C MET A 385 -19.93 -19.50 -5.98
N ALA A 386 -21.01 -19.96 -6.63
CA ALA A 386 -21.36 -21.37 -6.70
C ALA A 386 -20.31 -22.19 -7.49
N GLU A 387 -19.76 -21.63 -8.57
CA GLU A 387 -18.65 -22.22 -9.32
C GLU A 387 -17.40 -22.40 -8.45
N ILE A 388 -17.04 -21.39 -7.67
CA ILE A 388 -15.92 -21.47 -6.70
C ILE A 388 -16.13 -22.64 -5.75
N ILE A 389 -17.30 -22.72 -5.10
CA ILE A 389 -17.60 -23.83 -4.15
C ILE A 389 -17.52 -25.19 -4.84
N GLN A 390 -18.04 -25.32 -6.07
CA GLN A 390 -18.01 -26.59 -6.79
C GLN A 390 -16.59 -27.05 -7.13
N TRP A 391 -15.74 -26.12 -7.65
CA TRP A 391 -14.34 -26.43 -7.94
C TRP A 391 -13.53 -26.78 -6.69
N TYR A 392 -13.74 -26.06 -5.60
CA TYR A 392 -13.07 -26.35 -4.33
C TYR A 392 -13.48 -27.70 -3.74
N LYS A 393 -14.74 -28.09 -3.97
CA LYS A 393 -15.25 -29.39 -3.56
C LYS A 393 -14.67 -30.54 -4.42
N ASP A 394 -14.65 -30.38 -5.74
CA ASP A 394 -14.29 -31.45 -6.67
C ASP A 394 -12.78 -31.50 -6.96
N GLY A 395 -12.08 -30.38 -6.74
CA GLY A 395 -10.66 -30.20 -6.99
C GLY A 395 -10.34 -29.25 -8.12
N THR A 396 -9.37 -28.36 -7.91
CA THR A 396 -8.84 -27.40 -8.89
C THR A 396 -7.31 -27.41 -8.90
N ASP A 397 -6.69 -26.44 -9.58
CA ASP A 397 -5.24 -26.35 -9.71
C ASP A 397 -4.57 -26.18 -8.32
N TYR A 398 -3.26 -26.35 -8.22
CA TYR A 398 -2.44 -26.22 -7.00
C TYR A 398 -2.80 -27.20 -5.86
N GLY A 399 -3.38 -28.36 -6.17
CA GLY A 399 -3.78 -29.34 -5.16
C GLY A 399 -4.92 -28.88 -4.25
N ILE A 400 -5.67 -27.85 -4.64
CA ILE A 400 -6.80 -27.34 -3.87
C ILE A 400 -8.01 -28.25 -4.10
N HIS A 401 -8.48 -28.89 -3.02
CA HIS A 401 -9.68 -29.74 -3.04
C HIS A 401 -10.22 -29.97 -1.63
N MET A 402 -11.48 -30.35 -1.55
CA MET A 402 -12.10 -30.80 -0.31
C MET A 402 -11.74 -32.27 -0.05
N ASP A 403 -11.20 -32.54 1.14
CA ASP A 403 -10.90 -33.91 1.58
C ASP A 403 -12.15 -34.65 2.11
N GLU A 404 -12.01 -35.96 2.40
CA GLU A 404 -13.09 -36.82 2.91
C GLU A 404 -13.76 -36.30 4.19
N ASP A 405 -13.06 -35.55 5.02
CA ASP A 405 -13.59 -34.94 6.24
C ASP A 405 -14.31 -33.60 6.02
N GLY A 406 -14.35 -33.08 4.79
CA GLY A 406 -14.97 -31.83 4.41
C GLY A 406 -14.06 -30.63 4.50
N LEU A 407 -12.84 -30.77 5.06
CA LEU A 407 -11.86 -29.68 5.12
C LEU A 407 -11.14 -29.52 3.79
N LEU A 408 -10.68 -28.30 3.50
CA LEU A 408 -9.89 -28.01 2.30
C LEU A 408 -8.41 -28.36 2.48
N MET A 409 -7.88 -29.04 1.49
CA MET A 409 -6.45 -29.23 1.25
C MET A 409 -5.96 -28.19 0.24
N ALA A 410 -4.72 -27.73 0.39
CA ALA A 410 -4.10 -26.80 -0.55
C ALA A 410 -2.56 -26.91 -0.56
N GLY A 411 -1.97 -26.67 -1.73
CA GLY A 411 -0.54 -26.66 -1.94
C GLY A 411 0.10 -28.06 -2.07
N ARG A 412 1.09 -28.14 -2.94
CA ARG A 412 1.91 -29.35 -3.14
C ARG A 412 3.30 -28.93 -3.63
N GLU A 413 4.31 -29.73 -3.36
CA GLU A 413 5.68 -29.51 -3.86
C GLU A 413 6.22 -28.12 -3.49
N LEU A 414 6.38 -27.23 -4.47
CA LEU A 414 6.86 -25.85 -4.31
C LEU A 414 5.74 -24.81 -4.38
N ASP A 415 4.46 -25.23 -4.41
CA ASP A 415 3.33 -24.30 -4.43
C ASP A 415 3.27 -23.53 -3.12
N GLN A 416 3.09 -22.20 -3.24
CA GLN A 416 2.80 -21.32 -2.11
C GLN A 416 1.49 -20.59 -2.45
N VAL A 417 0.40 -20.96 -1.79
CA VAL A 417 -0.96 -20.56 -2.16
C VAL A 417 -1.73 -19.83 -1.06
N THR A 418 -1.19 -19.77 0.17
CA THR A 418 -1.72 -18.94 1.25
C THR A 418 -1.05 -17.56 1.24
N TRP A 419 -1.48 -16.65 2.11
CA TRP A 419 -0.85 -15.33 2.22
C TRP A 419 0.61 -15.37 2.71
N MET A 420 1.02 -16.45 3.40
CA MET A 420 2.41 -16.72 3.75
C MET A 420 3.10 -17.46 2.60
N ASP A 421 3.33 -16.77 1.47
CA ASP A 421 3.66 -17.37 0.18
C ASP A 421 5.10 -17.15 -0.30
N VAL A 422 6.00 -16.70 0.57
CA VAL A 422 7.40 -16.47 0.20
C VAL A 422 8.08 -17.77 -0.23
N ARG A 423 8.79 -17.66 -1.35
CA ARG A 423 9.63 -18.72 -1.91
C ARG A 423 10.91 -18.14 -2.48
N VAL A 424 12.06 -18.72 -2.13
CA VAL A 424 13.37 -18.37 -2.66
C VAL A 424 13.98 -19.59 -3.34
N GLY A 425 13.85 -19.70 -4.66
CA GLY A 425 14.23 -20.88 -5.42
C GLY A 425 13.45 -22.13 -4.98
N GLU A 426 14.12 -23.11 -4.39
CA GLU A 426 13.52 -24.34 -3.82
C GLU A 426 13.27 -24.25 -2.31
N ILE A 427 13.62 -23.10 -1.69
CA ILE A 427 13.43 -22.88 -0.25
C ILE A 427 12.04 -22.31 -0.03
N LEU A 428 11.27 -22.96 0.85
CA LEU A 428 9.98 -22.51 1.35
C LEU A 428 10.16 -22.14 2.83
N PRO A 429 10.31 -20.86 3.19
CA PRO A 429 10.49 -20.44 4.58
C PRO A 429 9.32 -20.83 5.47
N THR A 430 8.11 -20.78 4.94
CA THR A 430 6.86 -21.06 5.66
C THR A 430 5.97 -22.01 4.84
N PRO A 431 6.34 -23.31 4.72
CA PRO A 431 5.54 -24.26 3.96
C PRO A 431 4.23 -24.57 4.70
N ARG A 432 3.09 -24.33 4.05
CA ARG A 432 1.76 -24.52 4.64
C ARG A 432 0.88 -25.46 3.80
N HIS A 433 1.49 -26.54 3.31
CA HIS A 433 0.80 -27.57 2.55
C HIS A 433 -0.07 -28.45 3.45
N GLY A 434 -1.26 -28.74 3.02
CA GLY A 434 -2.26 -29.49 3.77
C GLY A 434 -3.54 -28.69 4.00
N LYS A 435 -4.02 -28.66 5.23
CA LYS A 435 -5.24 -27.95 5.63
C LYS A 435 -4.85 -26.73 6.48
N PRO A 436 -4.65 -25.53 5.90
CA PRO A 436 -4.36 -24.32 6.68
C PRO A 436 -5.59 -23.87 7.48
N VAL A 437 -5.38 -23.36 8.66
CA VAL A 437 -6.45 -23.05 9.63
C VAL A 437 -7.38 -21.94 9.14
N GLU A 438 -6.82 -20.82 8.67
CA GLU A 438 -7.59 -19.68 8.15
C GLU A 438 -8.35 -20.05 6.88
N ILE A 439 -7.76 -20.84 6.00
CA ILE A 439 -8.41 -21.29 4.77
C ILE A 439 -9.66 -22.12 5.09
N ASN A 440 -9.57 -22.98 6.09
CA ASN A 440 -10.71 -23.77 6.52
C ASN A 440 -11.76 -22.95 7.29
N ALA A 441 -11.36 -21.86 7.96
CA ALA A 441 -12.29 -20.89 8.52
C ALA A 441 -13.01 -20.09 7.42
N TYR A 442 -12.30 -19.64 6.37
CA TYR A 442 -12.91 -19.01 5.18
C TYR A 442 -13.85 -19.96 4.45
N TRP A 443 -13.46 -21.23 4.27
CA TRP A 443 -14.27 -22.26 3.65
C TRP A 443 -15.60 -22.47 4.38
N TYR A 444 -15.54 -22.62 5.71
CA TYR A 444 -16.75 -22.71 6.55
C TYR A 444 -17.65 -21.49 6.36
N ASN A 445 -17.07 -20.30 6.40
CA ASN A 445 -17.83 -19.06 6.22
C ASN A 445 -18.42 -18.92 4.82
N ALA A 446 -17.67 -19.30 3.77
CA ALA A 446 -18.18 -19.32 2.40
C ALA A 446 -19.42 -20.20 2.26
N LEU A 447 -19.40 -21.39 2.86
CA LEU A 447 -20.56 -22.31 2.86
C LEU A 447 -21.75 -21.72 3.62
N CYS A 448 -21.54 -21.11 4.78
CA CYS A 448 -22.60 -20.45 5.55
C CYS A 448 -23.21 -19.26 4.77
N ILE A 449 -22.37 -18.47 4.10
CA ILE A 449 -22.80 -17.36 3.24
C ILE A 449 -23.66 -17.88 2.10
N MET A 450 -23.21 -18.93 1.40
CA MET A 450 -23.97 -19.52 0.31
C MET A 450 -25.32 -20.09 0.76
N GLU A 451 -25.38 -20.71 1.95
CA GLU A 451 -26.64 -21.19 2.52
C GLU A 451 -27.58 -20.02 2.85
N GLU A 452 -27.07 -18.91 3.42
CA GLU A 452 -27.89 -17.73 3.70
C GLU A 452 -28.41 -17.08 2.42
N LEU A 453 -27.58 -16.93 1.40
CA LEU A 453 -27.94 -16.31 0.13
C LEU A 453 -28.83 -17.20 -0.75
N LYS A 454 -28.87 -18.52 -0.51
CA LYS A 454 -29.71 -19.48 -1.21
C LYS A 454 -31.20 -19.08 -1.25
N ARG A 455 -31.67 -18.33 -0.26
CA ARG A 455 -33.03 -17.77 -0.25
C ARG A 455 -33.40 -16.95 -1.49
N PHE A 456 -32.41 -16.41 -2.20
CA PHE A 456 -32.61 -15.70 -3.47
C PHE A 456 -32.59 -16.61 -4.70
N PHE A 457 -32.28 -17.93 -4.53
CA PHE A 457 -32.08 -18.92 -5.57
C PHE A 457 -32.73 -20.27 -5.19
N PRO A 458 -34.08 -20.33 -5.12
CA PRO A 458 -34.79 -21.51 -4.64
C PRO A 458 -34.59 -22.76 -5.51
N GLU A 459 -34.12 -22.59 -6.76
CA GLU A 459 -33.81 -23.67 -7.70
C GLU A 459 -32.47 -24.40 -7.40
N THR A 460 -31.67 -23.88 -6.49
CA THR A 460 -30.35 -24.46 -6.17
C THR A 460 -30.51 -25.73 -5.34
N ASN A 461 -29.99 -26.85 -5.84
CA ASN A 461 -30.04 -28.16 -5.18
C ASN A 461 -28.86 -28.43 -4.24
N MET A 462 -27.83 -27.54 -4.18
CA MET A 462 -26.69 -27.72 -3.31
C MET A 462 -27.09 -27.54 -1.83
N ASP A 463 -26.71 -28.47 -0.99
CA ASP A 463 -26.89 -28.42 0.45
C ASP A 463 -25.61 -27.89 1.12
N TYR A 464 -25.48 -26.56 1.10
CA TYR A 464 -24.33 -25.88 1.73
C TYR A 464 -24.35 -26.03 3.25
N GLY A 465 -25.55 -26.05 3.85
CA GLY A 465 -25.72 -26.15 5.29
C GLY A 465 -25.19 -27.46 5.86
N SER A 466 -25.54 -28.61 5.27
CA SER A 466 -25.00 -29.91 5.69
C SER A 466 -23.48 -29.99 5.52
N LEU A 467 -22.95 -29.42 4.43
CA LEU A 467 -21.52 -29.38 4.22
C LEU A 467 -20.82 -28.48 5.26
N ALA A 468 -21.37 -27.32 5.58
CA ALA A 468 -20.87 -26.43 6.62
C ALA A 468 -20.83 -27.12 7.99
N GLN A 469 -21.87 -27.90 8.36
CA GLN A 469 -21.90 -28.66 9.61
C GLN A 469 -20.80 -29.74 9.64
N ARG A 470 -20.54 -30.41 8.52
CA ARG A 470 -19.44 -31.38 8.39
C ARG A 470 -18.07 -30.69 8.59
N VAL A 471 -17.85 -29.55 7.94
CA VAL A 471 -16.62 -28.73 8.11
C VAL A 471 -16.47 -28.33 9.57
N LYS A 472 -17.52 -27.78 10.20
CA LYS A 472 -17.50 -27.36 11.62
C LYS A 472 -17.12 -28.49 12.56
N LYS A 473 -17.67 -29.69 12.35
CA LYS A 473 -17.32 -30.88 13.14
C LYS A 473 -15.85 -31.26 12.95
N SER A 474 -15.36 -31.21 11.73
CA SER A 474 -13.96 -31.58 11.41
C SER A 474 -12.97 -30.52 11.83
N PHE A 475 -13.39 -29.23 11.94
CA PHE A 475 -12.55 -28.12 12.38
C PHE A 475 -12.03 -28.31 13.82
N GLU A 476 -12.73 -29.10 14.65
CA GLU A 476 -12.27 -29.48 15.98
C GLU A 476 -10.89 -30.15 16.00
N LYS A 477 -10.42 -30.71 14.88
CA LYS A 477 -9.08 -31.29 14.75
C LYS A 477 -7.96 -30.26 14.87
N PHE A 478 -8.26 -28.99 14.60
CA PHE A 478 -7.31 -27.89 14.77
C PHE A 478 -7.07 -27.54 16.24
N TRP A 479 -7.98 -27.93 17.15
CA TRP A 479 -7.85 -27.56 18.56
C TRP A 479 -6.61 -28.20 19.20
N ASN A 480 -5.80 -27.40 19.87
CA ASN A 480 -4.64 -27.81 20.66
C ASN A 480 -4.97 -27.59 22.15
N GLU A 481 -5.36 -28.67 22.82
CA GLU A 481 -5.75 -28.65 24.25
C GLU A 481 -4.62 -28.15 25.16
N LYS A 482 -3.37 -28.41 24.80
CA LYS A 482 -2.21 -28.04 25.64
C LYS A 482 -2.00 -26.52 25.63
N GLU A 483 -2.12 -25.89 24.48
CA GLU A 483 -1.84 -24.46 24.31
C GLU A 483 -3.11 -23.59 24.40
N GLY A 484 -4.31 -24.19 24.37
CA GLY A 484 -5.59 -23.48 24.36
C GLY A 484 -5.80 -22.63 23.10
N CYS A 485 -5.31 -23.09 21.96
CA CYS A 485 -5.35 -22.37 20.68
C CYS A 485 -5.49 -23.34 19.50
N LEU A 486 -5.38 -22.81 18.27
CA LEU A 486 -5.49 -23.63 17.07
C LEU A 486 -4.09 -23.95 16.49
N LYS A 487 -3.95 -25.17 15.98
CA LYS A 487 -2.84 -25.60 15.14
C LYS A 487 -2.87 -24.83 13.82
N ASP A 488 -1.71 -24.48 13.27
CA ASP A 488 -1.64 -23.67 12.04
C ASP A 488 -2.03 -24.49 10.78
N VAL A 489 -1.51 -25.72 10.66
CA VAL A 489 -1.77 -26.59 9.51
C VAL A 489 -1.97 -28.05 9.97
N LEU A 490 -2.92 -28.75 9.35
CA LEU A 490 -3.05 -30.20 9.45
C LEU A 490 -2.55 -30.85 8.15
N SER A 491 -1.58 -31.77 8.25
CA SER A 491 -1.01 -32.46 7.08
C SER A 491 -0.94 -33.96 7.35
N GLY A 492 -1.92 -34.74 6.86
CA GLY A 492 -2.07 -36.14 7.13
C GLY A 492 -2.19 -36.43 8.63
N THR A 493 -1.25 -37.21 9.19
CA THR A 493 -1.17 -37.48 10.64
C THR A 493 -0.35 -36.46 11.43
N LYS A 494 0.27 -35.52 10.75
CA LYS A 494 1.07 -34.44 11.36
C LYS A 494 0.27 -33.18 11.50
N ALA A 495 0.65 -32.34 12.44
CA ALA A 495 0.09 -31.01 12.61
C ALA A 495 1.21 -30.02 12.91
N ASP A 496 1.13 -28.84 12.33
CA ASP A 496 1.93 -27.70 12.73
C ASP A 496 1.29 -27.06 13.96
N ASN A 497 2.01 -27.06 15.08
CA ASN A 497 1.54 -26.51 16.35
C ASN A 497 2.14 -25.14 16.64
N GLN A 498 2.80 -24.49 15.68
CA GLN A 498 3.33 -23.15 15.85
C GLN A 498 2.20 -22.15 16.14
N ILE A 499 2.43 -21.27 17.09
CA ILE A 499 1.47 -20.21 17.42
C ILE A 499 1.66 -19.08 16.41
N ARG A 500 0.73 -19.00 15.45
CA ARG A 500 0.71 -18.02 14.37
C ARG A 500 -0.56 -17.18 14.39
N CYS A 501 -0.51 -15.99 13.80
CA CYS A 501 -1.64 -15.08 13.73
C CYS A 501 -2.82 -15.64 12.91
N ASN A 502 -2.61 -16.63 12.05
CA ASN A 502 -3.62 -17.20 11.16
C ASN A 502 -4.89 -17.68 11.86
N GLN A 503 -4.77 -18.17 13.07
CA GLN A 503 -5.90 -18.67 13.86
C GLN A 503 -6.95 -17.61 14.19
N ILE A 504 -6.60 -16.32 14.15
CA ILE A 504 -7.52 -15.24 14.55
C ILE A 504 -8.73 -15.10 13.62
N TRP A 505 -8.56 -15.48 12.33
CA TRP A 505 -9.67 -15.45 11.37
C TRP A 505 -10.75 -16.47 11.71
N ALA A 506 -10.45 -17.58 12.39
CA ALA A 506 -11.47 -18.52 12.88
C ALA A 506 -12.43 -17.88 13.90
N VAL A 507 -12.02 -16.77 14.52
CA VAL A 507 -12.83 -16.01 15.49
C VAL A 507 -13.49 -14.78 14.85
N SER A 508 -12.72 -13.98 14.10
CA SER A 508 -13.17 -12.68 13.57
C SER A 508 -14.23 -12.75 12.47
N LEU A 509 -14.36 -13.90 11.79
CA LEU A 509 -15.30 -14.07 10.68
C LEU A 509 -16.76 -14.07 11.13
N PRO A 510 -17.73 -13.73 10.24
CA PRO A 510 -19.13 -13.57 10.59
C PRO A 510 -19.78 -14.81 11.21
N PHE A 511 -19.45 -16.01 10.71
CA PHE A 511 -20.02 -17.27 11.18
C PHE A 511 -19.02 -18.01 12.07
N SER A 512 -19.40 -18.26 13.33
CA SER A 512 -18.55 -18.91 14.33
C SER A 512 -18.35 -20.40 14.04
N VAL A 513 -17.11 -20.77 13.72
CA VAL A 513 -16.73 -22.17 13.54
C VAL A 513 -16.40 -22.85 14.88
N LEU A 514 -15.98 -22.07 15.88
CA LEU A 514 -15.64 -22.51 17.24
C LEU A 514 -16.79 -22.29 18.23
N SER A 515 -16.68 -22.85 19.43
CA SER A 515 -17.52 -22.48 20.56
C SER A 515 -17.08 -21.14 21.17
N PRO A 516 -17.97 -20.39 21.86
CA PRO A 516 -17.61 -19.12 22.47
C PRO A 516 -16.41 -19.19 23.42
N ASP A 517 -16.28 -20.26 24.21
CA ASP A 517 -15.15 -20.44 25.13
C ASP A 517 -13.83 -20.62 24.39
N LYS A 518 -13.82 -21.35 23.25
CA LYS A 518 -12.65 -21.51 22.41
C LYS A 518 -12.30 -20.24 21.66
N GLU A 519 -13.29 -19.48 21.16
CA GLU A 519 -13.07 -18.17 20.53
C GLU A 519 -12.36 -17.22 21.52
N LYS A 520 -12.79 -17.20 22.77
CA LYS A 520 -12.16 -16.38 23.82
C LYS A 520 -10.71 -16.82 24.08
N GLN A 521 -10.46 -18.12 24.25
CA GLN A 521 -9.11 -18.66 24.49
C GLN A 521 -8.15 -18.33 23.32
N VAL A 522 -8.59 -18.52 22.06
CA VAL A 522 -7.80 -18.16 20.87
C VAL A 522 -7.45 -16.66 20.89
N THR A 523 -8.41 -15.79 21.19
CA THR A 523 -8.19 -14.33 21.24
C THR A 523 -7.18 -13.97 22.33
N GLU A 524 -7.25 -14.61 23.51
CA GLU A 524 -6.33 -14.41 24.62
C GLU A 524 -4.90 -14.90 24.30
N VAL A 525 -4.76 -16.04 23.63
CA VAL A 525 -3.44 -16.56 23.20
C VAL A 525 -2.82 -15.65 22.14
N VAL A 526 -3.59 -15.20 21.15
CA VAL A 526 -3.10 -14.26 20.13
C VAL A 526 -2.65 -12.93 20.77
N TYR A 527 -3.40 -12.43 21.75
CA TYR A 527 -3.00 -11.24 22.50
C TYR A 527 -1.67 -11.46 23.24
N ARG A 528 -1.56 -12.53 24.01
CA ARG A 528 -0.39 -12.80 24.86
C ARG A 528 0.87 -13.07 24.06
N GLU A 529 0.77 -13.82 22.95
CA GLU A 529 1.95 -14.33 22.23
C GLU A 529 2.33 -13.48 21.00
N LEU A 530 1.35 -12.82 20.35
CA LEU A 530 1.56 -12.24 19.03
C LEU A 530 1.28 -10.74 18.93
N TYR A 531 0.45 -10.20 19.84
CA TYR A 531 0.00 -8.81 19.74
C TYR A 531 1.16 -7.84 20.01
N THR A 532 1.19 -6.77 19.19
CA THR A 532 1.95 -5.54 19.43
C THR A 532 1.05 -4.34 19.11
N PRO A 533 1.35 -3.13 19.59
CA PRO A 533 0.57 -1.94 19.22
C PRO A 533 0.57 -1.62 17.71
N LEU A 534 1.50 -2.21 16.94
CA LEU A 534 1.68 -1.96 15.51
C LEU A 534 1.14 -3.08 14.61
N GLY A 535 0.70 -4.20 15.18
CA GLY A 535 0.21 -5.35 14.42
C GLY A 535 0.37 -6.67 15.16
N LEU A 536 0.23 -7.78 14.44
CA LEU A 536 0.47 -9.12 14.99
C LEU A 536 1.76 -9.71 14.45
N ARG A 537 2.54 -10.35 15.34
CA ARG A 537 3.65 -11.22 14.92
C ARG A 537 3.11 -12.41 14.13
N THR A 538 3.81 -12.79 13.11
CA THR A 538 3.47 -13.96 12.27
C THR A 538 3.80 -15.28 12.95
N LEU A 539 4.71 -15.27 13.95
CA LEU A 539 5.12 -16.40 14.75
C LEU A 539 5.45 -15.94 16.17
N ALA A 540 5.13 -16.77 17.16
CA ALA A 540 5.42 -16.46 18.57
C ALA A 540 6.94 -16.36 18.82
N MET A 541 7.36 -15.41 19.67
CA MET A 541 8.77 -15.19 20.02
C MET A 541 9.43 -16.41 20.69
N SER A 542 8.65 -17.28 21.31
CA SER A 542 9.12 -18.51 21.96
C SER A 542 9.46 -19.63 20.97
N ASP A 543 9.08 -19.51 19.71
CA ASP A 543 9.33 -20.53 18.69
C ASP A 543 10.80 -20.50 18.25
N LYS A 544 11.38 -21.69 18.05
CA LYS A 544 12.78 -21.85 17.63
C LYS A 544 13.09 -21.30 16.22
N GLU A 545 12.04 -21.16 15.39
CA GLU A 545 12.11 -20.65 14.02
C GLU A 545 11.80 -19.14 13.94
N PHE A 546 11.71 -18.46 15.08
CA PHE A 546 11.45 -17.03 15.14
C PHE A 546 12.61 -16.22 14.54
N HIS A 547 12.32 -15.45 13.49
CA HIS A 547 13.24 -14.55 12.79
C HIS A 547 12.66 -13.14 12.81
N PRO A 548 13.04 -12.29 13.77
CA PRO A 548 12.36 -11.02 14.01
C PRO A 548 12.73 -9.88 13.03
N TYR A 549 13.90 -9.93 12.39
CA TYR A 549 14.43 -8.78 11.65
C TYR A 549 14.31 -8.96 10.15
N TYR A 550 13.62 -8.02 9.50
CA TYR A 550 13.46 -7.97 8.04
C TYR A 550 14.48 -7.00 7.43
N GLY A 551 15.39 -7.49 6.62
CA GLY A 551 16.41 -6.68 5.94
C GLY A 551 17.53 -7.54 5.35
N GLY A 552 18.50 -6.89 4.72
CA GLY A 552 19.65 -7.55 4.11
C GLY A 552 19.37 -8.19 2.75
N ALA A 553 20.15 -9.22 2.40
CA ALA A 553 20.02 -9.94 1.14
C ALA A 553 18.66 -10.65 1.01
N LEU A 554 18.23 -10.95 -0.23
CA LEU A 554 16.91 -11.54 -0.51
C LEU A 554 16.54 -12.72 0.39
N LEU A 555 17.45 -13.69 0.55
CA LEU A 555 17.19 -14.88 1.36
C LEU A 555 17.03 -14.54 2.85
N GLU A 556 17.89 -13.67 3.40
CA GLU A 556 17.83 -13.26 4.81
C GLU A 556 16.51 -12.55 5.11
N ARG A 557 16.16 -11.61 4.27
CA ARG A 557 14.91 -10.85 4.34
C ARG A 557 13.69 -11.78 4.25
N ASP A 558 13.67 -12.67 3.28
CA ASP A 558 12.53 -13.54 3.01
C ASP A 558 12.39 -14.68 4.04
N LEU A 559 13.48 -15.08 4.72
CA LEU A 559 13.41 -15.97 5.88
C LEU A 559 12.68 -15.34 7.08
N ALA A 560 12.71 -14.01 7.22
CA ALA A 560 12.02 -13.31 8.30
C ALA A 560 10.56 -12.98 7.97
N TYR A 561 10.21 -12.84 6.69
CA TYR A 561 8.98 -12.21 6.20
C TYR A 561 7.68 -12.77 6.81
N HIS A 562 7.60 -14.10 7.03
CA HIS A 562 6.46 -14.75 7.68
C HIS A 562 6.89 -15.59 8.91
N GLN A 563 8.08 -15.33 9.46
CA GLN A 563 8.65 -16.11 10.55
C GLN A 563 8.92 -15.27 11.81
N GLY A 564 8.13 -14.24 12.04
CA GLY A 564 8.25 -13.45 13.26
C GLY A 564 7.99 -11.95 13.08
N THR A 565 8.13 -11.40 11.88
CA THR A 565 7.78 -10.01 11.58
C THR A 565 6.35 -9.67 12.01
N VAL A 566 6.16 -8.41 12.40
CA VAL A 566 4.85 -7.86 12.74
C VAL A 566 4.15 -7.38 11.47
N TRP A 567 2.96 -7.91 11.21
CA TRP A 567 2.11 -7.47 10.10
C TRP A 567 0.95 -6.63 10.63
N VAL A 568 0.68 -5.52 9.94
CA VAL A 568 -0.36 -4.59 10.38
C VAL A 568 -1.76 -5.14 10.12
N PHE A 569 -2.01 -5.74 8.93
CA PHE A 569 -3.38 -6.14 8.55
C PHE A 569 -4.04 -7.18 9.46
N PRO A 570 -3.35 -8.18 10.07
CA PRO A 570 -4.02 -9.13 10.95
C PRO A 570 -4.52 -8.49 12.26
N MET A 571 -4.04 -7.28 12.59
CA MET A 571 -4.51 -6.52 13.74
C MET A 571 -6.00 -6.17 13.62
N GLY A 572 -6.47 -5.89 12.40
CA GLY A 572 -7.90 -5.67 12.16
C GLY A 572 -8.74 -6.88 12.55
N ALA A 573 -8.34 -8.07 12.10
CA ALA A 573 -8.99 -9.32 12.51
C ALA A 573 -8.94 -9.55 14.03
N TYR A 574 -7.82 -9.22 14.68
CA TYR A 574 -7.71 -9.32 16.15
C TYR A 574 -8.70 -8.41 16.87
N TYR A 575 -8.81 -7.14 16.50
CA TYR A 575 -9.74 -6.23 17.15
C TYR A 575 -11.21 -6.64 16.93
N LEU A 576 -11.55 -7.11 15.73
CA LEU A 576 -12.89 -7.63 15.46
C LEU A 576 -13.18 -8.90 16.29
N ALA A 577 -12.20 -9.80 16.45
CA ALA A 577 -12.31 -10.95 17.32
C ALA A 577 -12.50 -10.52 18.79
N TYR A 578 -11.69 -9.57 19.26
CA TYR A 578 -11.81 -9.02 20.62
C TYR A 578 -13.20 -8.40 20.88
N LEU A 579 -13.69 -7.58 19.95
CA LEU A 579 -15.04 -7.00 20.05
C LEU A 579 -16.12 -8.10 20.09
N LYS A 580 -16.00 -9.11 19.20
CA LYS A 580 -16.96 -10.22 19.13
C LYS A 580 -17.03 -11.02 20.42
N VAL A 581 -15.89 -11.47 20.98
CA VAL A 581 -15.87 -12.28 22.21
C VAL A 581 -16.29 -11.51 23.46
N ASN A 582 -16.28 -10.17 23.39
CA ASN A 582 -16.78 -9.27 24.44
C ASN A 582 -18.17 -8.67 24.09
N GLY A 583 -18.90 -9.28 23.14
CA GLY A 583 -20.28 -8.95 22.80
C GLY A 583 -20.47 -7.52 22.26
N TYR A 584 -19.44 -6.91 21.68
CA TYR A 584 -19.42 -5.52 21.19
C TYR A 584 -19.87 -4.52 22.27
N SER A 585 -19.56 -4.81 23.54
CA SER A 585 -19.89 -3.92 24.65
C SER A 585 -19.19 -2.57 24.53
N GLU A 586 -19.77 -1.51 25.10
CA GLU A 586 -19.15 -0.17 25.07
C GLU A 586 -17.79 -0.15 25.77
N GLU A 587 -17.59 -0.98 26.80
CA GLU A 587 -16.28 -1.14 27.45
C GLU A 587 -15.24 -1.74 26.49
N ALA A 588 -15.64 -2.72 25.69
CA ALA A 588 -14.75 -3.33 24.68
C ALA A 588 -14.43 -2.34 23.55
N LYS A 589 -15.42 -1.60 23.06
CA LYS A 589 -15.23 -0.55 22.06
C LYS A 589 -14.28 0.54 22.55
N GLU A 590 -14.48 1.00 23.79
CA GLU A 590 -13.63 2.02 24.40
C GLU A 590 -12.20 1.52 24.62
N CYS A 591 -12.02 0.24 24.95
CA CYS A 591 -10.71 -0.37 25.05
C CYS A 591 -9.99 -0.34 23.68
N VAL A 592 -10.69 -0.70 22.60
CA VAL A 592 -10.13 -0.68 21.24
C VAL A 592 -9.84 0.76 20.80
N ARG A 593 -10.71 1.74 21.04
CA ARG A 593 -10.45 3.16 20.73
C ARG A 593 -9.13 3.63 21.35
N ARG A 594 -8.94 3.39 22.67
CA ARG A 594 -7.70 3.77 23.36
C ARG A 594 -6.44 3.10 22.82
N GLN A 595 -6.55 1.87 22.32
CA GLN A 595 -5.41 1.21 21.66
C GLN A 595 -5.12 1.83 20.27
N LEU A 596 -6.17 2.24 19.54
CA LEU A 596 -6.04 2.92 18.26
C LEU A 596 -5.54 4.38 18.37
N ASP A 597 -5.63 5.01 19.55
CA ASP A 597 -5.08 6.36 19.78
C ASP A 597 -3.57 6.44 19.48
N SER A 598 -2.84 5.32 19.61
CA SER A 598 -1.43 5.24 19.24
C SER A 598 -1.16 5.43 17.75
N LEU A 599 -2.17 5.28 16.89
CA LEU A 599 -2.05 5.46 15.44
C LEU A 599 -1.64 6.89 15.06
N GLU A 600 -1.95 7.90 15.87
CA GLU A 600 -1.51 9.26 15.60
C GLU A 600 0.02 9.36 15.43
N SER A 601 0.77 8.66 16.28
CA SER A 601 2.23 8.62 16.17
C SER A 601 2.69 7.73 15.02
N VAL A 602 1.99 6.62 14.76
CA VAL A 602 2.31 5.69 13.67
C VAL A 602 2.15 6.37 12.30
N LEU A 603 1.09 7.19 12.12
CA LEU A 603 0.86 7.94 10.87
C LEU A 603 1.90 9.04 10.60
N ARG A 604 2.81 9.30 11.55
CA ARG A 604 3.92 10.24 11.39
C ARG A 604 5.24 9.56 11.02
N GLU A 605 5.32 8.24 11.10
CA GLU A 605 6.51 7.43 10.83
C GLU A 605 6.40 6.81 9.42
N GLY A 606 7.51 6.62 8.75
CA GLY A 606 7.56 5.99 7.43
C GLY A 606 6.82 6.82 6.36
N CYS A 607 5.79 6.26 5.74
CA CYS A 607 4.97 7.01 4.80
C CYS A 607 3.88 7.78 5.53
N ILE A 608 4.01 9.11 5.53
CA ILE A 608 3.18 10.03 6.31
C ILE A 608 1.70 9.88 5.94
N GLY A 609 0.86 9.65 6.96
CA GLY A 609 -0.57 9.45 6.79
C GLY A 609 -0.96 8.07 6.25
N GLN A 610 -0.01 7.14 6.14
CA GLN A 610 -0.20 5.78 5.65
C GLN A 610 0.13 4.73 6.72
N LEU A 611 -0.19 3.48 6.44
CA LEU A 611 0.24 2.33 7.23
C LEU A 611 1.11 1.42 6.37
N PRO A 612 2.27 0.98 6.89
CA PRO A 612 3.19 0.13 6.15
C PRO A 612 2.68 -1.31 6.08
N GLU A 613 3.43 -2.13 5.38
CA GLU A 613 3.22 -3.56 5.30
C GLU A 613 3.56 -4.26 6.61
N ILE A 614 4.80 -4.09 7.06
CA ILE A 614 5.38 -4.81 8.19
C ILE A 614 6.27 -3.93 9.08
N TYR A 615 6.58 -4.47 10.26
CA TYR A 615 7.62 -4.05 11.16
C TYR A 615 8.48 -5.24 11.59
N ASP A 616 9.64 -4.98 12.19
CA ASP A 616 10.43 -6.04 12.81
C ASP A 616 9.65 -6.73 13.93
N GLY A 617 9.88 -8.02 14.13
CA GLY A 617 9.16 -8.83 15.12
C GLY A 617 9.57 -8.56 16.57
N GLU A 618 10.78 -8.09 16.78
CA GLU A 618 11.30 -7.70 18.08
C GLU A 618 11.50 -6.18 18.12
N ASN A 619 10.94 -5.52 19.15
CA ASN A 619 10.96 -4.07 19.32
C ASN A 619 10.55 -3.30 18.03
N PRO A 620 9.32 -3.49 17.53
CA PRO A 620 8.88 -2.87 16.28
C PRO A 620 8.81 -1.35 16.43
N VAL A 621 9.62 -0.61 15.67
CA VAL A 621 9.69 0.87 15.74
C VAL A 621 9.76 1.53 14.37
N SER A 622 10.28 0.84 13.36
CA SER A 622 10.46 1.39 12.00
C SER A 622 9.73 0.54 10.97
N SER A 623 9.00 1.20 10.08
CA SER A 623 8.27 0.56 8.98
C SER A 623 9.21 -0.11 7.98
N LYS A 624 8.77 -1.25 7.43
CA LYS A 624 9.50 -2.02 6.43
C LYS A 624 8.55 -2.60 5.37
N GLY A 625 9.12 -3.21 4.34
CA GLY A 625 8.36 -3.68 3.19
C GLY A 625 7.84 -2.52 2.34
N CYS A 626 6.60 -2.62 1.88
CA CYS A 626 5.90 -1.48 1.27
C CYS A 626 5.65 -0.40 2.32
N PHE A 627 6.04 0.84 2.01
CA PHE A 627 5.82 1.97 2.94
C PHE A 627 4.35 2.36 3.08
N ALA A 628 3.48 1.95 2.15
CA ALA A 628 2.04 2.13 2.20
C ALA A 628 1.35 0.87 1.67
N GLN A 629 0.48 0.25 2.47
CA GLN A 629 -0.14 -1.03 2.16
C GLN A 629 -1.66 -0.98 2.29
N ALA A 630 -2.36 -1.37 1.22
CA ALA A 630 -3.82 -1.26 1.13
C ALA A 630 -4.56 -2.07 2.19
N TRP A 631 -4.18 -3.32 2.42
CA TRP A 631 -4.84 -4.15 3.44
C TRP A 631 -4.56 -3.69 4.86
N SER A 632 -3.40 -3.08 5.14
CA SER A 632 -3.10 -2.49 6.45
C SER A 632 -4.06 -1.34 6.76
N VAL A 633 -4.21 -0.40 5.83
CA VAL A 633 -5.16 0.71 5.93
C VAL A 633 -6.61 0.19 5.95
N GLY A 634 -6.93 -0.75 5.07
CA GLY A 634 -8.26 -1.33 4.95
C GLY A 634 -8.73 -2.02 6.23
N GLU A 635 -7.90 -2.87 6.83
CA GLU A 635 -8.28 -3.61 8.04
C GLU A 635 -8.41 -2.70 9.27
N VAL A 636 -7.60 -1.63 9.39
CA VAL A 636 -7.77 -0.64 10.44
C VAL A 636 -9.05 0.17 10.25
N LEU A 637 -9.38 0.61 9.03
CA LEU A 637 -10.67 1.28 8.74
C LEU A 637 -11.87 0.38 9.01
N ARG A 638 -11.75 -0.93 8.77
CA ARG A 638 -12.78 -1.90 9.10
C ARG A 638 -13.05 -1.97 10.61
N VAL A 639 -12.02 -1.79 11.44
CA VAL A 639 -12.20 -1.68 12.91
C VAL A 639 -12.94 -0.41 13.28
N TYR A 640 -12.53 0.75 12.76
CA TYR A 640 -13.25 2.01 12.99
C TYR A 640 -14.72 1.94 12.57
N ASP A 641 -15.00 1.23 11.48
CA ASP A 641 -16.36 1.01 11.01
C ASP A 641 -17.18 0.16 12.02
N ALA A 642 -16.57 -0.89 12.58
CA ALA A 642 -17.20 -1.71 13.61
C ALA A 642 -17.40 -0.98 14.96
N LEU A 643 -16.59 0.03 15.26
CA LEU A 643 -16.71 0.84 16.48
C LEU A 643 -17.88 1.82 16.43
N ARG A 644 -18.36 2.20 15.25
CA ARG A 644 -19.51 3.11 15.07
C ARG A 644 -20.84 2.38 14.85
N GLU A 645 -20.85 1.06 14.64
CA GLU A 645 -22.03 0.21 14.64
C GLU A 645 -22.50 -0.12 16.08
#